data_6cfbfc939f15b2fc2f59fe513f9c87a4
#
_entry.id   6cfbfc939f15b2fc2f59fe513f9c87a4
#
_cell.length_a   1.000
_cell.length_b   1.000
_cell.length_c   1.000
_cell.angle_alpha   90.00
_cell.angle_beta   90.00
_cell.angle_gamma   90.00
#
_symmetry.space_group_name_H-M   'P 1'
#
loop_
_entity.id
_entity.type
_entity.pdbx_description
1 polymer ?
#
loop_
_entity_poly.entity_id
_entity_poly.type
_entity_poly.pdbx_seq_one_letter_code
_entity_poly.pdbx_strand_id
1 'polypeptide(L)'
;MPKLTIDHIPVEVPPGTSVLEAAKTAGIWIPHFCYHPALGSVGACRLCAVKLLDGPVKGIQMSCMLPAQDGMVVSTTDPEALKMRSLVIEWLMMNHPHDCPVCDEGGECLLQDYTVAGGHGIRRFEGKKRTHVNQDLGPHIQHEMNRCIQCYRCVRFYQEYAGGSDFGVMGSARRGYYRRFQEGTLESPFSGNLVDICPTGVFTDKTARFRARYWDYEMAPSVCPHCSLGCNTVPAARYRELLKTMARENPAVNGHFICDRGRFSNAAVNDPARPRVPLVDGEEVSWAAALDATMLRIEEFMELYGPGRLALIGSPRLPLEGGVLLARLAGLIGTEYLCYFAGRDEGERVAAAVSLLADGRTASMADVRKADCVVILESDLRDEGPMMLLAVRQAWRSGAPVFLVGKHAPLAQALAVSIEAIELSIIEEVPLAIFERAVVICGTRNNPPAATESLAHTDAKIAYLFPGPNAFGAGLLMKEHGAVALAEAVASGRVKGIIAVEADIPEALLAGVPFVVAADWLPTETVRRAQIVLPTAAWVETDGTYVTFEGRAQRFRKVMASGLPIRGLPARYHASPDKPAPLHPPRVHRSVSPGGELRPAWRFVAELIERCGGDAVTEPFVGRWERLRGLDPEGEGVMLWEF
;
A
#
# COMPACT_ATOMS: atom_id res chain seq x y z
N MET A 1 33.23 -3.90 16.63
CA MET A 1 32.43 -2.83 15.94
C MET A 1 33.32 -1.60 15.82
N PRO A 2 33.47 -1.03 14.61
CA PRO A 2 34.25 0.20 14.42
C PRO A 2 33.73 1.36 15.26
N LYS A 3 34.65 2.08 15.89
CA LYS A 3 34.39 3.30 16.69
C LYS A 3 35.03 4.51 16.00
N LEU A 4 34.22 5.47 15.64
CA LEU A 4 34.67 6.68 14.96
C LEU A 4 34.00 7.91 15.58
N THR A 5 34.52 9.08 15.26
CA THR A 5 33.99 10.37 15.74
C THR A 5 33.51 11.17 14.53
N ILE A 6 32.24 11.61 14.54
CA ILE A 6 31.66 12.45 13.49
C ILE A 6 31.18 13.77 14.15
N ASP A 7 31.72 14.91 13.72
CA ASP A 7 31.42 16.21 14.29
C ASP A 7 31.46 16.22 15.84
N HIS A 8 32.50 15.62 16.41
CA HIS A 8 32.75 15.43 17.87
C HIS A 8 31.82 14.42 18.56
N ILE A 9 30.90 13.76 17.86
CA ILE A 9 29.99 12.73 18.40
C ILE A 9 30.65 11.36 18.20
N PRO A 10 30.89 10.58 19.26
CA PRO A 10 31.37 9.20 19.14
C PRO A 10 30.25 8.30 18.62
N VAL A 11 30.56 7.46 17.64
CA VAL A 11 29.62 6.56 16.98
C VAL A 11 30.24 5.17 16.89
N GLU A 12 29.47 4.14 17.24
CA GLU A 12 29.84 2.74 17.09
C GLU A 12 28.86 2.04 16.16
N VAL A 13 29.35 1.38 15.11
CA VAL A 13 28.50 0.78 14.07
C VAL A 13 28.98 -0.62 13.69
N PRO A 14 28.12 -1.46 13.08
CA PRO A 14 28.54 -2.75 12.53
C PRO A 14 29.65 -2.63 11.48
N PRO A 15 30.53 -3.63 11.34
CA PRO A 15 31.51 -3.67 10.25
C PRO A 15 30.84 -3.56 8.88
N GLY A 16 31.46 -2.79 7.97
CA GLY A 16 30.93 -2.56 6.62
C GLY A 16 29.95 -1.40 6.50
N THR A 17 29.50 -0.81 7.61
CA THR A 17 28.66 0.41 7.60
C THR A 17 29.42 1.58 6.98
N SER A 18 28.80 2.33 6.07
CA SER A 18 29.41 3.52 5.50
C SER A 18 29.42 4.69 6.50
N VAL A 19 30.33 5.65 6.34
CA VAL A 19 30.36 6.88 7.14
C VAL A 19 29.04 7.66 7.01
N LEU A 20 28.36 7.60 5.85
CA LEU A 20 27.06 8.21 5.65
C LEU A 20 25.99 7.59 6.56
N GLU A 21 25.95 6.27 6.64
CA GLU A 21 25.01 5.55 7.50
C GLU A 21 25.35 5.72 8.98
N ALA A 22 26.65 5.70 9.32
CA ALA A 22 27.11 5.99 10.68
C ALA A 22 26.69 7.40 11.13
N ALA A 23 26.78 8.41 10.26
CA ALA A 23 26.30 9.76 10.54
C ALA A 23 24.79 9.80 10.78
N LYS A 24 24.01 9.05 9.98
CA LYS A 24 22.56 8.93 10.14
C LYS A 24 22.17 8.34 11.50
N THR A 25 22.88 7.31 12.00
CA THR A 25 22.62 6.75 13.33
C THR A 25 22.91 7.73 14.46
N ALA A 26 23.81 8.68 14.25
CA ALA A 26 24.12 9.76 15.18
C ALA A 26 23.19 10.98 15.04
N GLY A 27 22.16 10.92 14.19
CA GLY A 27 21.28 12.05 13.90
C GLY A 27 21.91 13.14 13.03
N ILE A 28 23.08 12.88 12.43
CA ILE A 28 23.80 13.84 11.58
C ILE A 28 23.37 13.63 10.12
N TRP A 29 22.77 14.66 9.53
CA TRP A 29 22.36 14.62 8.13
C TRP A 29 23.49 15.06 7.19
N ILE A 30 23.85 14.17 6.25
CA ILE A 30 24.79 14.47 5.16
C ILE A 30 24.01 14.49 3.83
N PRO A 31 24.01 15.60 3.07
CA PRO A 31 23.25 15.69 1.82
C PRO A 31 23.79 14.71 0.77
N HIS A 32 22.89 14.04 0.06
CA HIS A 32 23.21 13.06 -0.98
C HIS A 32 22.07 12.86 -1.96
N PHE A 33 22.36 12.42 -3.21
CA PHE A 33 21.35 12.05 -4.19
C PHE A 33 21.45 10.58 -4.62
N CYS A 34 22.65 10.11 -4.97
CA CYS A 34 22.78 8.81 -5.64
C CYS A 34 22.71 7.61 -4.68
N TYR A 35 22.92 7.81 -3.38
CA TYR A 35 22.71 6.78 -2.37
C TYR A 35 21.23 6.61 -2.08
N HIS A 36 20.81 5.35 -1.91
CA HIS A 36 19.50 4.98 -1.40
C HIS A 36 19.65 3.69 -0.56
N PRO A 37 19.01 3.57 0.61
CA PRO A 37 19.19 2.40 1.50
C PRO A 37 19.00 1.06 0.79
N ALA A 38 17.95 0.92 -0.05
CA ALA A 38 17.68 -0.31 -0.80
C ALA A 38 18.65 -0.57 -1.96
N LEU A 39 19.37 0.43 -2.47
CA LEU A 39 20.24 0.32 -3.64
C LEU A 39 21.73 0.42 -3.30
N GLY A 40 22.06 0.93 -2.12
CA GLY A 40 23.44 1.24 -1.73
C GLY A 40 24.03 2.41 -2.52
N SER A 41 25.35 2.51 -2.49
CA SER A 41 26.13 3.62 -3.06
C SER A 41 26.55 3.35 -4.51
N VAL A 42 26.71 4.44 -5.29
CA VAL A 42 27.30 4.40 -6.63
C VAL A 42 28.33 5.53 -6.83
N GLY A 43 28.42 6.47 -5.91
CA GLY A 43 29.41 7.55 -5.93
C GLY A 43 29.25 8.59 -7.04
N ALA A 44 28.09 8.63 -7.73
CA ALA A 44 27.88 9.47 -8.91
C ALA A 44 27.69 10.95 -8.60
N CYS A 45 26.95 11.31 -7.55
CA CYS A 45 26.53 12.70 -7.29
C CYS A 45 27.59 13.56 -6.60
N ARG A 46 28.52 12.97 -5.86
CA ARG A 46 29.59 13.63 -5.10
C ARG A 46 29.13 14.65 -4.03
N LEU A 47 27.84 14.67 -3.71
CA LEU A 47 27.29 15.64 -2.75
C LEU A 47 27.56 15.25 -1.28
N CYS A 48 27.77 13.96 -0.99
CA CYS A 48 28.03 13.47 0.37
C CYS A 48 29.48 13.71 0.86
N ALA A 49 30.14 14.78 0.38
CA ALA A 49 31.50 15.13 0.75
C ALA A 49 31.64 15.44 2.26
N VAL A 50 32.61 14.83 2.90
CA VAL A 50 33.04 15.08 4.28
C VAL A 50 34.55 15.27 4.33
N LYS A 51 35.08 15.93 5.38
CA LYS A 51 36.52 16.03 5.62
C LYS A 51 36.93 14.93 6.60
N LEU A 52 37.88 14.09 6.19
CA LEU A 52 38.52 13.15 7.09
C LEU A 52 39.71 13.82 7.72
N LEU A 53 39.61 14.12 9.03
CA LEU A 53 40.65 14.81 9.82
C LEU A 53 41.72 13.83 10.28
N ASP A 54 41.30 12.62 10.67
CA ASP A 54 42.19 11.51 11.01
C ASP A 54 41.58 10.16 10.54
N GLY A 55 42.46 9.21 10.20
CA GLY A 55 42.09 7.89 9.69
C GLY A 55 42.98 7.45 8.53
N PRO A 56 42.59 6.36 7.81
CA PRO A 56 43.42 5.74 6.77
C PRO A 56 43.65 6.63 5.54
N VAL A 57 42.75 7.56 5.26
CA VAL A 57 42.84 8.53 4.15
C VAL A 57 42.50 9.91 4.70
N LYS A 58 43.27 10.91 4.37
CA LYS A 58 43.01 12.30 4.80
C LYS A 58 42.38 13.14 3.69
N GLY A 59 41.69 14.20 4.08
CA GLY A 59 41.10 15.16 3.14
C GLY A 59 39.64 14.89 2.81
N ILE A 60 39.17 15.42 1.67
CA ILE A 60 37.79 15.29 1.25
C ILE A 60 37.48 13.87 0.76
N GLN A 61 36.49 13.24 1.38
CA GLN A 61 36.00 11.90 1.04
C GLN A 61 34.50 11.90 0.80
N MET A 62 34.02 10.89 0.05
CA MET A 62 32.59 10.67 -0.17
C MET A 62 32.05 9.71 0.89
N SER A 63 31.33 10.22 1.87
CA SER A 63 30.87 9.45 3.03
C SER A 63 30.05 8.19 2.67
N CYS A 64 29.30 8.20 1.57
CA CYS A 64 28.52 7.04 1.13
C CYS A 64 29.40 5.89 0.57
N MET A 65 30.66 6.16 0.21
CA MET A 65 31.62 5.20 -0.36
C MET A 65 32.69 4.78 0.64
N LEU A 66 32.79 5.45 1.77
CA LEU A 66 33.83 5.27 2.77
C LEU A 66 33.31 4.35 3.89
N PRO A 67 33.81 3.11 4.04
CA PRO A 67 33.49 2.26 5.18
C PRO A 67 33.99 2.87 6.49
N ALA A 68 33.21 2.82 7.55
CA ALA A 68 33.60 3.23 8.89
C ALA A 68 34.73 2.31 9.42
N GLN A 69 35.78 2.92 10.01
CA GLN A 69 36.91 2.23 10.62
C GLN A 69 37.24 2.84 11.98
N ASP A 70 37.91 2.05 12.82
CA ASP A 70 38.32 2.50 14.14
C ASP A 70 39.24 3.74 14.09
N GLY A 71 39.00 4.66 14.99
CA GLY A 71 39.81 5.88 15.15
C GLY A 71 39.59 6.97 14.10
N MET A 72 38.65 6.75 13.13
CA MET A 72 38.33 7.82 12.18
C MET A 72 37.79 9.07 12.89
N VAL A 73 38.23 10.22 12.45
CA VAL A 73 37.71 11.54 12.84
C VAL A 73 37.19 12.24 11.60
N VAL A 74 35.88 12.44 11.53
CA VAL A 74 35.17 12.98 10.37
C VAL A 74 34.51 14.30 10.72
N SER A 75 34.68 15.31 9.86
CA SER A 75 33.90 16.55 9.95
C SER A 75 32.95 16.68 8.76
N THR A 76 31.67 16.89 9.05
CA THR A 76 30.64 17.20 8.06
C THR A 76 30.51 18.71 7.82
N THR A 77 31.07 19.54 8.73
CA THR A 77 30.97 21.00 8.73
C THR A 77 32.28 21.71 8.35
N ASP A 78 33.33 20.95 8.02
CA ASP A 78 34.59 21.52 7.56
C ASP A 78 34.40 22.44 6.34
N PRO A 79 35.02 23.62 6.28
CA PRO A 79 34.85 24.60 5.19
C PRO A 79 35.15 24.03 3.79
N GLU A 80 36.13 23.12 3.65
CA GLU A 80 36.41 22.48 2.36
C GLU A 80 35.28 21.54 1.92
N ALA A 81 34.72 20.78 2.87
CA ALA A 81 33.58 19.89 2.59
C ALA A 81 32.33 20.70 2.19
N LEU A 82 32.03 21.78 2.91
CA LEU A 82 30.93 22.69 2.59
C LEU A 82 31.13 23.36 1.24
N LYS A 83 32.33 23.83 0.93
CA LYS A 83 32.67 24.40 -0.38
C LYS A 83 32.49 23.38 -1.50
N MET A 84 32.93 22.12 -1.30
CA MET A 84 32.76 21.07 -2.29
C MET A 84 31.27 20.80 -2.56
N ARG A 85 30.44 20.72 -1.53
CA ARG A 85 28.98 20.52 -1.67
C ARG A 85 28.32 21.67 -2.43
N SER A 86 28.68 22.93 -2.10
CA SER A 86 28.17 24.11 -2.79
C SER A 86 28.54 24.10 -4.29
N LEU A 87 29.78 23.74 -4.63
CA LEU A 87 30.23 23.61 -6.02
C LEU A 87 29.47 22.47 -6.76
N VAL A 88 29.23 21.34 -6.09
CA VAL A 88 28.45 20.23 -6.69
C VAL A 88 27.04 20.70 -7.04
N ILE A 89 26.37 21.42 -6.15
CA ILE A 89 25.03 21.96 -6.43
C ILE A 89 25.09 22.94 -7.61
N GLU A 90 26.06 23.85 -7.65
CA GLU A 90 26.25 24.75 -8.78
C GLU A 90 26.41 24.01 -10.11
N TRP A 91 27.23 22.93 -10.15
CA TRP A 91 27.38 22.10 -11.35
C TRP A 91 26.10 21.40 -11.77
N LEU A 92 25.32 20.88 -10.84
CA LEU A 92 24.02 20.29 -11.14
C LEU A 92 23.06 21.33 -11.73
N MET A 93 23.04 22.54 -11.18
CA MET A 93 22.20 23.65 -11.63
C MET A 93 22.62 24.26 -12.98
N MET A 94 23.83 23.96 -13.50
CA MET A 94 24.25 24.43 -14.82
C MET A 94 23.30 24.03 -15.94
N ASN A 95 22.80 22.79 -15.92
CA ASN A 95 21.87 22.28 -16.92
C ASN A 95 20.43 22.14 -16.44
N HIS A 96 20.21 21.99 -15.13
CA HIS A 96 18.88 21.85 -14.55
C HIS A 96 18.02 23.09 -14.86
N PRO A 97 16.79 22.95 -15.39
CA PRO A 97 15.91 24.08 -15.65
C PRO A 97 15.44 24.73 -14.34
N HIS A 98 15.25 26.06 -14.36
CA HIS A 98 14.69 26.78 -13.21
C HIS A 98 13.17 26.92 -13.35
N ASP A 99 12.49 25.78 -13.55
CA ASP A 99 11.07 25.69 -13.81
C ASP A 99 10.27 25.18 -12.59
N CYS A 100 10.80 25.33 -11.39
CA CYS A 100 10.15 24.90 -10.13
C CYS A 100 8.68 25.34 -10.01
N PRO A 101 8.27 26.55 -10.42
CA PRO A 101 6.85 26.96 -10.37
C PRO A 101 5.92 26.09 -11.22
N VAL A 102 6.41 25.40 -12.23
CA VAL A 102 5.65 24.50 -13.12
C VAL A 102 6.14 23.05 -13.06
N CYS A 103 7.08 22.75 -12.17
CA CYS A 103 7.56 21.40 -11.92
C CYS A 103 6.65 20.69 -10.91
N ASP A 104 6.19 19.48 -11.23
CA ASP A 104 5.32 18.71 -10.34
C ASP A 104 6.02 18.30 -9.02
N GLU A 105 7.35 18.21 -9.02
CA GLU A 105 8.19 17.92 -7.85
C GLU A 105 8.38 19.14 -6.92
N GLY A 106 7.90 20.32 -7.32
CA GLY A 106 8.08 21.55 -6.55
C GLY A 106 7.45 21.47 -5.17
N GLY A 107 8.28 21.57 -4.11
CA GLY A 107 7.91 21.43 -2.70
C GLY A 107 8.30 20.10 -2.04
N GLU A 108 8.67 19.10 -2.83
CA GLU A 108 9.19 17.79 -2.36
C GLU A 108 10.54 17.43 -3.02
N CYS A 109 11.20 18.39 -3.67
CA CYS A 109 12.43 18.20 -4.45
C CYS A 109 13.70 18.37 -3.61
N LEU A 110 14.47 17.31 -3.43
CA LEU A 110 15.74 17.36 -2.71
C LEU A 110 16.77 18.34 -3.34
N LEU A 111 16.75 18.49 -4.68
CA LEU A 111 17.66 19.45 -5.34
C LEU A 111 17.28 20.89 -4.99
N GLN A 112 15.99 21.19 -4.86
CA GLN A 112 15.52 22.51 -4.43
C GLN A 112 15.99 22.81 -3.00
N ASP A 113 15.81 21.87 -2.07
CA ASP A 113 16.21 22.01 -0.67
C ASP A 113 17.72 22.19 -0.53
N TYR A 114 18.51 21.37 -1.22
CA TYR A 114 19.97 21.48 -1.17
C TYR A 114 20.51 22.71 -1.89
N THR A 115 19.81 23.25 -2.89
CA THR A 115 20.16 24.51 -3.52
C THR A 115 20.02 25.68 -2.53
N VAL A 116 18.94 25.67 -1.76
CA VAL A 116 18.73 26.68 -0.70
C VAL A 116 19.76 26.51 0.42
N ALA A 117 19.95 25.29 0.92
CA ALA A 117 20.91 25.00 2.00
C ALA A 117 22.37 25.22 1.58
N GLY A 118 22.72 25.03 0.33
CA GLY A 118 24.09 25.22 -0.20
C GLY A 118 24.53 26.66 -0.41
N GLY A 119 23.64 27.64 -0.23
CA GLY A 119 23.94 29.07 -0.37
C GLY A 119 24.35 29.50 -1.79
N HIS A 120 23.94 28.72 -2.80
CA HIS A 120 24.25 28.99 -4.20
C HIS A 120 23.26 30.02 -4.78
N GLY A 121 23.62 31.27 -4.82
CA GLY A 121 22.76 32.39 -5.28
C GLY A 121 22.88 32.74 -6.76
N ILE A 122 24.06 32.57 -7.37
CA ILE A 122 24.35 33.06 -8.72
C ILE A 122 25.02 31.99 -9.56
N ARG A 123 24.44 31.72 -10.73
CA ARG A 123 25.06 30.86 -11.73
C ARG A 123 26.18 31.59 -12.46
N ARG A 124 27.40 31.11 -12.34
CA ARG A 124 28.58 31.71 -12.98
C ARG A 124 28.79 31.24 -14.44
N PHE A 125 28.12 30.15 -14.84
CA PHE A 125 28.23 29.60 -16.18
C PHE A 125 27.24 30.26 -17.15
N GLU A 126 27.75 30.84 -18.25
CA GLU A 126 26.95 31.57 -19.24
C GLU A 126 26.48 30.71 -20.42
N GLY A 127 26.91 29.46 -20.50
CA GLY A 127 26.55 28.55 -21.57
C GLY A 127 25.07 28.20 -21.62
N LYS A 128 24.60 27.78 -22.80
CA LYS A 128 23.23 27.29 -23.00
C LYS A 128 23.02 25.99 -22.25
N LYS A 129 21.85 25.86 -21.59
CA LYS A 129 21.41 24.60 -21.01
C LYS A 129 21.13 23.57 -22.11
N ARG A 130 21.41 22.30 -21.81
CA ARG A 130 21.01 21.19 -22.67
C ARG A 130 19.50 21.02 -22.64
N THR A 131 18.93 20.64 -23.76
CA THR A 131 17.53 20.29 -23.88
C THR A 131 17.39 18.89 -24.46
N HIS A 132 16.44 18.15 -23.94
CA HIS A 132 16.07 16.82 -24.38
C HIS A 132 14.59 16.80 -24.76
N VAL A 133 14.23 15.95 -25.72
CA VAL A 133 12.84 15.62 -26.00
C VAL A 133 12.43 14.55 -24.99
N ASN A 134 11.24 14.71 -24.37
CA ASN A 134 10.71 13.74 -23.43
C ASN A 134 10.11 12.54 -24.18
N GLN A 135 10.11 11.37 -23.54
CA GLN A 135 9.47 10.16 -24.04
C GLN A 135 8.11 9.98 -23.36
N ASP A 136 7.11 9.48 -24.06
CA ASP A 136 5.88 8.99 -23.41
C ASP A 136 6.14 7.62 -22.79
N LEU A 137 5.96 7.50 -21.47
CA LEU A 137 6.14 6.28 -20.69
C LEU A 137 4.81 5.63 -20.27
N GLY A 138 3.72 6.00 -20.94
CA GLY A 138 2.39 5.47 -20.68
C GLY A 138 1.50 6.39 -19.83
N PRO A 139 0.40 5.86 -19.27
CA PRO A 139 -0.63 6.68 -18.64
C PRO A 139 -0.27 7.19 -17.23
N HIS A 140 0.71 6.58 -16.57
CA HIS A 140 0.95 6.78 -15.15
C HIS A 140 2.16 7.65 -14.83
N ILE A 141 3.21 7.60 -15.64
CA ILE A 141 4.48 8.24 -15.35
C ILE A 141 4.75 9.35 -16.36
N GLN A 142 4.93 10.57 -15.88
CA GLN A 142 5.40 11.70 -16.66
C GLN A 142 6.92 11.69 -16.72
N HIS A 143 7.49 11.98 -17.88
CA HIS A 143 8.92 12.06 -18.10
C HIS A 143 9.34 13.47 -18.52
N GLU A 144 10.30 14.05 -17.77
CA GLU A 144 10.85 15.39 -17.99
C GLU A 144 12.39 15.35 -17.93
N MET A 145 13.00 14.81 -18.99
CA MET A 145 14.44 14.49 -19.01
C MET A 145 15.37 15.67 -18.71
N ASN A 146 14.95 16.89 -19.01
CA ASN A 146 15.75 18.10 -18.75
C ASN A 146 16.07 18.31 -17.25
N ARG A 147 15.31 17.71 -16.35
CA ARG A 147 15.47 17.81 -14.90
C ARG A 147 16.44 16.78 -14.31
N CYS A 148 17.04 15.92 -15.17
CA CYS A 148 17.89 14.84 -14.73
C CYS A 148 19.26 15.32 -14.23
N ILE A 149 19.62 14.89 -13.02
CA ILE A 149 20.93 15.12 -12.39
C ILE A 149 21.88 13.92 -12.50
N GLN A 150 21.51 12.90 -13.27
CA GLN A 150 22.30 11.69 -13.52
C GLN A 150 22.73 10.96 -12.23
N CYS A 151 21.81 10.79 -11.28
CA CYS A 151 22.07 10.10 -10.02
C CYS A 151 22.01 8.58 -10.12
N TYR A 152 21.51 8.02 -11.21
CA TYR A 152 21.35 6.58 -11.51
C TYR A 152 20.36 5.82 -10.61
N ARG A 153 19.66 6.42 -9.67
CA ARG A 153 18.70 5.71 -8.81
C ARG A 153 17.64 4.97 -9.63
N CYS A 154 17.06 5.61 -10.65
CA CYS A 154 16.01 5.04 -11.50
C CYS A 154 16.45 3.76 -12.21
N VAL A 155 17.61 3.77 -12.87
CA VAL A 155 18.13 2.60 -13.61
C VAL A 155 18.50 1.48 -12.65
N ARG A 156 19.19 1.80 -11.56
CA ARG A 156 19.55 0.81 -10.54
C ARG A 156 18.34 0.18 -9.87
N PHE A 157 17.31 0.97 -9.57
CA PHE A 157 16.05 0.43 -9.09
C PHE A 157 15.42 -0.47 -10.15
N TYR A 158 15.19 0.06 -11.34
CA TYR A 158 14.41 -0.61 -12.38
C TYR A 158 15.05 -1.93 -12.85
N GLN A 159 16.36 -1.89 -13.16
CA GLN A 159 17.08 -3.06 -13.66
C GLN A 159 17.59 -3.98 -12.54
N GLU A 160 18.37 -3.42 -11.60
CA GLU A 160 19.07 -4.25 -10.61
C GLU A 160 18.10 -4.73 -9.53
N TYR A 161 17.30 -3.83 -8.95
CA TYR A 161 16.42 -4.17 -7.83
C TYR A 161 15.12 -4.82 -8.29
N ALA A 162 14.41 -4.22 -9.23
CA ALA A 162 13.10 -4.68 -9.71
C ALA A 162 13.17 -5.69 -10.86
N GLY A 163 14.27 -5.77 -11.61
CA GLY A 163 14.48 -6.76 -12.67
C GLY A 163 13.86 -6.43 -14.02
N GLY A 164 13.44 -5.19 -14.24
CA GLY A 164 12.92 -4.74 -15.53
C GLY A 164 14.03 -4.61 -16.58
N SER A 165 13.72 -4.92 -17.82
CA SER A 165 14.70 -4.95 -18.92
C SER A 165 14.46 -3.91 -20.02
N ASP A 166 13.33 -3.22 -20.00
CA ASP A 166 12.90 -2.30 -21.06
C ASP A 166 13.30 -0.83 -20.83
N PHE A 167 13.84 -0.48 -19.66
CA PHE A 167 14.27 0.87 -19.28
C PHE A 167 15.74 0.90 -18.87
N GLY A 168 16.47 1.95 -19.26
CA GLY A 168 17.87 2.12 -18.90
C GLY A 168 18.44 3.47 -19.29
N VAL A 169 19.78 3.57 -19.31
CA VAL A 169 20.50 4.74 -19.77
C VAL A 169 21.04 4.52 -21.19
N MET A 170 20.80 5.49 -22.07
CA MET A 170 21.36 5.53 -23.43
C MET A 170 22.35 6.68 -23.54
N GLY A 171 23.40 6.49 -24.30
CA GLY A 171 24.48 7.46 -24.44
C GLY A 171 25.45 7.44 -23.25
N SER A 172 26.39 8.37 -23.25
CA SER A 172 27.42 8.46 -22.22
C SER A 172 27.73 9.91 -21.83
N ALA A 173 28.31 10.08 -20.65
CA ALA A 173 28.71 11.37 -20.08
C ALA A 173 27.60 12.42 -20.22
N ARG A 174 27.88 13.56 -20.84
CA ARG A 174 26.93 14.66 -21.02
C ARG A 174 25.73 14.34 -21.92
N ARG A 175 25.74 13.18 -22.63
CA ARG A 175 24.66 12.71 -23.52
C ARG A 175 23.81 11.62 -22.89
N GLY A 176 24.03 11.30 -21.60
CA GLY A 176 23.23 10.30 -20.91
C GLY A 176 21.74 10.66 -20.94
N TYR A 177 20.90 9.72 -21.39
CA TYR A 177 19.47 9.85 -21.51
C TYR A 177 18.81 8.62 -20.88
N TYR A 178 17.96 8.85 -19.89
CA TYR A 178 17.29 7.80 -19.11
C TYR A 178 15.90 7.58 -19.67
N ARG A 179 15.67 6.42 -20.27
CA ARG A 179 14.44 6.17 -21.02
C ARG A 179 14.13 4.68 -21.17
N ARG A 180 12.92 4.38 -21.65
CA ARG A 180 12.60 3.08 -22.23
C ARG A 180 13.36 2.91 -23.55
N PHE A 181 13.86 1.69 -23.83
CA PHE A 181 14.66 1.44 -25.05
C PHE A 181 13.83 1.53 -26.34
N GLN A 182 12.55 1.19 -26.23
CA GLN A 182 11.56 1.36 -27.31
C GLN A 182 10.47 2.33 -26.86
N GLU A 183 9.64 2.83 -27.78
CA GLU A 183 8.47 3.61 -27.43
C GLU A 183 7.40 2.74 -26.76
N GLY A 184 6.63 3.31 -25.82
CA GLY A 184 5.52 2.66 -25.16
C GLY A 184 5.59 2.70 -23.62
N THR A 185 4.63 2.03 -22.99
CA THR A 185 4.48 1.97 -21.54
C THR A 185 5.56 1.11 -20.90
N LEU A 186 6.07 1.51 -19.75
CA LEU A 186 6.97 0.70 -18.92
C LEU A 186 6.27 -0.59 -18.48
N GLU A 187 6.95 -1.72 -18.58
CA GLU A 187 6.35 -3.05 -18.39
C GLU A 187 6.41 -3.56 -16.94
N SER A 188 7.32 -3.02 -16.12
CA SER A 188 7.49 -3.46 -14.75
C SER A 188 6.27 -3.10 -13.88
N PRO A 189 5.70 -4.03 -13.10
CA PRO A 189 4.62 -3.75 -12.14
C PRO A 189 5.08 -2.89 -10.96
N PHE A 190 6.33 -2.46 -10.97
CA PHE A 190 6.96 -1.59 -9.97
C PHE A 190 7.41 -0.26 -10.57
N SER A 191 7.04 0.03 -11.81
CA SER A 191 7.53 1.20 -12.56
C SER A 191 7.20 2.52 -11.87
N GLY A 192 6.09 2.61 -11.16
CA GLY A 192 5.67 3.78 -10.39
C GLY A 192 6.63 4.20 -9.28
N ASN A 193 7.50 3.29 -8.80
CA ASN A 193 8.54 3.68 -7.84
C ASN A 193 9.62 4.59 -8.44
N LEU A 194 9.68 4.73 -9.76
CA LEU A 194 10.51 5.75 -10.40
C LEU A 194 10.13 7.16 -9.94
N VAL A 195 8.87 7.37 -9.59
CA VAL A 195 8.36 8.64 -9.07
C VAL A 195 8.96 8.93 -7.69
N ASP A 196 8.87 7.98 -6.74
CA ASP A 196 9.36 8.19 -5.37
C ASP A 196 10.90 8.18 -5.28
N ILE A 197 11.57 7.40 -6.14
CA ILE A 197 13.02 7.22 -6.04
C ILE A 197 13.81 8.32 -6.76
N CYS A 198 13.18 9.02 -7.70
CA CYS A 198 13.81 10.13 -8.40
C CYS A 198 13.91 11.35 -7.47
N PRO A 199 15.11 11.89 -7.20
CA PRO A 199 15.27 13.02 -6.29
C PRO A 199 14.93 14.37 -6.92
N THR A 200 14.40 14.36 -8.15
CA THR A 200 14.03 15.56 -8.93
C THR A 200 12.86 15.23 -9.84
N GLY A 201 12.19 16.22 -10.40
CA GLY A 201 10.99 16.05 -11.22
C GLY A 201 11.21 15.46 -12.62
N VAL A 202 12.08 14.46 -12.78
CA VAL A 202 12.23 13.72 -14.06
C VAL A 202 11.08 12.75 -14.25
N PHE A 203 10.78 11.95 -13.21
CA PHE A 203 9.67 11.03 -13.19
C PHE A 203 8.69 11.52 -12.12
N THR A 204 7.47 11.86 -12.54
CA THR A 204 6.42 12.33 -11.65
C THR A 204 5.11 11.60 -11.94
N ASP A 205 4.18 11.59 -10.99
CA ASP A 205 2.88 10.97 -11.16
C ASP A 205 2.04 11.77 -12.17
N LYS A 206 1.81 11.18 -13.36
CA LYS A 206 1.05 11.80 -14.45
C LYS A 206 -0.42 11.99 -14.09
N THR A 207 -0.97 11.17 -13.19
CA THR A 207 -2.39 11.22 -12.77
C THR A 207 -2.67 12.38 -11.83
N ALA A 208 -1.66 12.80 -11.05
CA ALA A 208 -1.73 13.92 -10.11
C ALA A 208 -1.21 15.25 -10.68
N ARG A 209 -0.66 15.21 -11.91
CA ARG A 209 0.04 16.35 -12.52
C ARG A 209 -0.83 17.61 -12.56
N PHE A 210 -0.29 18.73 -12.08
CA PHE A 210 -0.92 20.07 -12.03
C PHE A 210 -2.23 20.15 -11.23
N ARG A 211 -2.52 19.15 -10.39
CA ARG A 211 -3.76 19.12 -9.59
C ARG A 211 -3.59 19.72 -8.21
N ALA A 212 -2.42 19.61 -7.62
CA ALA A 212 -2.08 20.14 -6.30
C ALA A 212 -0.57 20.38 -6.20
N ARG A 213 -0.16 21.17 -5.20
CA ARG A 213 1.23 21.26 -4.74
C ARG A 213 1.41 20.42 -3.48
N TYR A 214 2.66 20.05 -3.17
CA TYR A 214 2.96 19.20 -2.03
C TYR A 214 2.35 19.71 -0.72
N TRP A 215 2.46 21.00 -0.45
CA TRP A 215 1.89 21.65 0.74
C TRP A 215 0.37 21.81 0.73
N ASP A 216 -0.30 21.48 -0.36
CA ASP A 216 -1.75 21.52 -0.47
C ASP A 216 -2.42 20.18 -0.18
N TYR A 217 -1.63 19.10 -0.10
CA TYR A 217 -2.18 17.77 0.12
C TYR A 217 -2.62 17.55 1.56
N GLU A 218 -3.76 16.91 1.71
CA GLU A 218 -4.18 16.22 2.92
C GLU A 218 -3.55 14.82 2.86
N MET A 219 -2.74 14.44 3.85
CA MET A 219 -2.00 13.18 3.89
C MET A 219 -2.10 12.54 5.26
N ALA A 220 -2.14 11.21 5.29
CA ALA A 220 -2.06 10.44 6.54
C ALA A 220 -1.39 9.08 6.30
N PRO A 221 -0.79 8.45 7.33
CA PRO A 221 -0.28 7.09 7.25
C PRO A 221 -1.42 6.11 6.98
N SER A 222 -1.20 5.21 6.03
CA SER A 222 -2.21 4.27 5.57
C SER A 222 -1.64 2.91 5.23
N VAL A 223 -2.55 1.96 5.00
CA VAL A 223 -2.27 0.58 4.57
C VAL A 223 -2.98 0.33 3.25
N CYS A 224 -2.28 -0.25 2.29
CA CYS A 224 -2.80 -0.52 0.96
C CYS A 224 -4.00 -1.49 1.00
N PRO A 225 -5.16 -1.16 0.37
CA PRO A 225 -6.38 -1.96 0.44
C PRO A 225 -6.51 -3.03 -0.66
N HIS A 226 -5.47 -3.31 -1.45
CA HIS A 226 -5.62 -4.11 -2.67
C HIS A 226 -5.26 -5.60 -2.53
N CYS A 227 -4.46 -5.97 -1.55
CA CYS A 227 -4.13 -7.37 -1.28
C CYS A 227 -3.71 -7.57 0.18
N SER A 228 -3.53 -8.83 0.58
CA SER A 228 -3.22 -9.20 1.96
C SER A 228 -1.82 -8.81 2.46
N LEU A 229 -0.94 -8.29 1.62
CA LEU A 229 0.43 -7.95 2.02
C LEU A 229 0.51 -6.75 2.97
N GLY A 230 -0.49 -5.86 2.98
CA GLY A 230 -0.55 -4.74 3.91
C GLY A 230 0.54 -3.70 3.73
N CYS A 231 0.97 -3.44 2.49
CA CYS A 231 1.99 -2.43 2.20
C CYS A 231 1.63 -1.07 2.79
N ASN A 232 2.59 -0.42 3.41
CA ASN A 232 2.42 0.88 4.03
C ASN A 232 2.50 1.99 2.98
N THR A 233 1.54 2.91 3.03
CA THR A 233 1.37 3.97 2.04
C THR A 233 1.09 5.33 2.68
N VAL A 234 1.29 6.39 1.90
CA VAL A 234 0.82 7.75 2.20
C VAL A 234 -0.04 8.22 1.04
N PRO A 235 -1.36 8.03 1.12
CA PRO A 235 -2.28 8.62 0.17
C PRO A 235 -2.31 10.14 0.33
N ALA A 236 -2.42 10.87 -0.78
CA ALA A 236 -2.42 12.32 -0.83
C ALA A 236 -3.68 12.79 -1.57
N ALA A 237 -4.52 13.52 -0.87
CA ALA A 237 -5.80 14.01 -1.34
C ALA A 237 -5.88 15.53 -1.35
N ARG A 238 -6.74 16.08 -2.18
CA ARG A 238 -7.13 17.49 -2.16
C ARG A 238 -8.55 17.66 -2.67
N TYR A 239 -9.31 18.50 -2.02
CA TYR A 239 -10.68 18.80 -2.43
C TYR A 239 -11.59 17.58 -2.52
N ARG A 240 -11.39 16.59 -1.63
CA ARG A 240 -12.10 15.31 -1.58
C ARG A 240 -11.86 14.41 -2.79
N GLU A 241 -10.72 14.53 -3.40
CA GLU A 241 -10.23 13.62 -4.43
C GLU A 241 -8.89 13.03 -4.00
N LEU A 242 -8.76 11.73 -4.10
CA LEU A 242 -7.50 11.04 -3.94
C LEU A 242 -6.67 11.24 -5.21
N LEU A 243 -5.53 11.92 -5.11
CA LEU A 243 -4.75 12.33 -6.27
C LEU A 243 -3.56 11.44 -6.54
N LYS A 244 -2.79 11.08 -5.51
CA LYS A 244 -1.67 10.15 -5.63
C LYS A 244 -1.51 9.30 -4.37
N THR A 245 -0.79 8.18 -4.50
CA THR A 245 -0.42 7.31 -3.38
C THR A 245 1.08 7.06 -3.42
N MET A 246 1.78 7.41 -2.35
CA MET A 246 3.23 7.25 -2.20
C MET A 246 3.55 6.04 -1.33
N ALA A 247 4.74 5.48 -1.49
CA ALA A 247 5.26 4.48 -0.57
C ALA A 247 5.60 5.11 0.79
N ARG A 248 5.24 4.44 1.89
CA ARG A 248 5.75 4.72 3.23
C ARG A 248 6.72 3.62 3.62
N GLU A 249 7.91 4.02 4.06
CA GLU A 249 8.91 3.05 4.49
C GLU A 249 8.42 2.26 5.71
N ASN A 250 8.46 0.94 5.58
CA ASN A 250 8.29 0.02 6.69
C ASN A 250 9.18 -1.22 6.47
N PRO A 251 10.34 -1.33 7.16
CA PRO A 251 11.28 -2.43 6.99
C PRO A 251 10.68 -3.82 7.26
N ALA A 252 9.73 -3.91 8.18
CA ALA A 252 9.04 -5.15 8.54
C ALA A 252 8.09 -5.63 7.44
N VAL A 253 7.51 -4.72 6.64
CA VAL A 253 6.50 -5.03 5.63
C VAL A 253 7.05 -4.83 4.22
N ASN A 254 6.85 -3.68 3.61
CA ASN A 254 7.16 -3.41 2.20
C ASN A 254 8.56 -2.81 1.95
N GLY A 255 9.34 -2.54 2.99
CA GLY A 255 10.59 -1.77 2.85
C GLY A 255 10.31 -0.36 2.36
N HIS A 256 10.88 -0.01 1.20
CA HIS A 256 10.79 1.35 0.64
C HIS A 256 9.81 1.50 -0.54
N PHE A 257 9.22 0.41 -1.01
CA PHE A 257 8.53 0.38 -2.31
C PHE A 257 7.10 -0.16 -2.21
N ILE A 258 6.28 0.16 -3.21
CA ILE A 258 4.94 -0.41 -3.43
C ILE A 258 4.76 -0.79 -4.90
N CYS A 259 3.80 -1.64 -5.22
CA CYS A 259 3.49 -1.99 -6.61
C CYS A 259 2.63 -0.92 -7.30
N ASP A 260 2.60 -0.95 -8.62
CA ASP A 260 1.83 0.01 -9.44
C ASP A 260 0.32 -0.10 -9.19
N ARG A 261 -0.21 -1.31 -8.89
CA ARG A 261 -1.59 -1.48 -8.46
C ARG A 261 -1.90 -0.67 -7.18
N GLY A 262 -1.05 -0.76 -6.16
CA GLY A 262 -1.20 0.01 -4.92
C GLY A 262 -1.05 1.51 -5.10
N ARG A 263 -0.30 1.94 -6.12
CA ARG A 263 0.00 3.34 -6.39
C ARG A 263 -1.07 4.04 -7.21
N PHE A 264 -1.59 3.38 -8.26
CA PHE A 264 -2.40 4.04 -9.29
C PHE A 264 -3.89 3.67 -9.28
N SER A 265 -4.35 2.83 -8.33
CA SER A 265 -5.76 2.42 -8.25
C SER A 265 -6.67 3.45 -7.55
N ASN A 266 -6.34 4.73 -7.65
CA ASN A 266 -7.09 5.82 -7.00
C ASN A 266 -8.49 6.05 -7.62
N ALA A 267 -8.72 5.56 -8.84
CA ALA A 267 -9.95 5.78 -9.59
C ALA A 267 -11.20 5.25 -8.85
N ALA A 268 -11.10 4.11 -8.16
CA ALA A 268 -12.22 3.53 -7.43
C ALA A 268 -12.74 4.46 -6.31
N VAL A 269 -11.83 5.18 -5.61
CA VAL A 269 -12.20 6.14 -4.57
C VAL A 269 -12.88 7.36 -5.18
N ASN A 270 -12.44 7.80 -6.35
CA ASN A 270 -12.95 8.98 -7.04
C ASN A 270 -14.15 8.69 -7.96
N ASP A 271 -14.58 7.42 -8.06
CA ASP A 271 -15.66 7.02 -8.96
C ASP A 271 -16.96 7.81 -8.66
N PRO A 272 -17.53 8.50 -9.64
CA PRO A 272 -18.79 9.21 -9.46
C PRO A 272 -20.00 8.27 -9.23
N ALA A 273 -19.89 6.99 -9.59
CA ALA A 273 -20.94 5.99 -9.37
C ALA A 273 -20.99 5.44 -7.93
N ARG A 274 -20.04 5.83 -7.05
CA ARG A 274 -20.05 5.42 -5.65
C ARG A 274 -21.34 5.83 -4.95
N PRO A 275 -21.96 4.95 -4.12
CA PRO A 275 -23.01 5.35 -3.20
C PRO A 275 -22.55 6.50 -2.29
N ARG A 276 -23.31 7.59 -2.22
CA ARG A 276 -22.94 8.74 -1.38
C ARG A 276 -24.07 9.24 -0.50
N VAL A 277 -25.28 8.83 -0.81
CA VAL A 277 -26.50 9.14 -0.04
C VAL A 277 -27.25 7.84 0.20
N PRO A 278 -27.95 7.70 1.33
CA PRO A 278 -28.77 6.50 1.57
C PRO A 278 -29.94 6.43 0.58
N LEU A 279 -30.25 5.21 0.13
CA LEU A 279 -31.37 4.94 -0.76
C LEU A 279 -32.31 3.91 -0.11
N VAL A 280 -33.62 4.13 -0.25
CA VAL A 280 -34.67 3.15 0.05
C VAL A 280 -35.53 2.99 -1.21
N ASP A 281 -35.58 1.78 -1.77
CA ASP A 281 -36.25 1.47 -3.03
C ASP A 281 -35.85 2.41 -4.19
N GLY A 282 -34.59 2.82 -4.21
CA GLY A 282 -34.03 3.72 -5.22
C GLY A 282 -34.21 5.22 -4.96
N GLU A 283 -34.97 5.62 -3.95
CA GLU A 283 -35.18 7.02 -3.59
C GLU A 283 -34.20 7.49 -2.52
N GLU A 284 -33.64 8.72 -2.70
CA GLU A 284 -32.74 9.34 -1.74
C GLU A 284 -33.48 9.71 -0.44
N VAL A 285 -32.96 9.26 0.69
CA VAL A 285 -33.51 9.53 2.03
C VAL A 285 -32.42 9.98 3.02
N SER A 286 -32.84 10.50 4.18
CA SER A 286 -31.89 10.77 5.25
C SER A 286 -31.37 9.47 5.89
N TRP A 287 -30.20 9.54 6.56
CA TRP A 287 -29.67 8.40 7.31
C TRP A 287 -30.66 7.86 8.35
N ALA A 288 -31.34 8.76 9.08
CA ALA A 288 -32.34 8.34 10.08
C ALA A 288 -33.47 7.55 9.43
N ALA A 289 -34.04 8.07 8.33
CA ALA A 289 -35.11 7.40 7.59
C ALA A 289 -34.65 6.06 6.99
N ALA A 290 -33.42 5.99 6.46
CA ALA A 290 -32.88 4.73 5.93
C ALA A 290 -32.68 3.67 7.03
N LEU A 291 -32.20 4.06 8.20
CA LEU A 291 -32.06 3.15 9.34
C LEU A 291 -33.42 2.71 9.89
N ASP A 292 -34.39 3.62 9.99
CA ASP A 292 -35.75 3.29 10.42
C ASP A 292 -36.40 2.31 9.45
N ALA A 293 -36.25 2.55 8.13
CA ALA A 293 -36.73 1.62 7.11
C ALA A 293 -35.99 0.27 7.15
N THR A 294 -34.70 0.27 7.45
CA THR A 294 -33.91 -0.96 7.62
C THR A 294 -34.46 -1.79 8.78
N MET A 295 -34.69 -1.16 9.93
CA MET A 295 -35.22 -1.85 11.11
C MET A 295 -36.62 -2.40 10.88
N LEU A 296 -37.52 -1.56 10.35
CA LEU A 296 -38.89 -1.99 10.04
C LEU A 296 -38.89 -3.24 9.13
N ARG A 297 -38.09 -3.22 8.07
CA ARG A 297 -38.02 -4.37 7.16
C ARG A 297 -37.33 -5.58 7.75
N ILE A 298 -36.36 -5.40 8.65
CA ILE A 298 -35.80 -6.51 9.42
C ILE A 298 -36.85 -7.12 10.33
N GLU A 299 -37.66 -6.31 11.04
CA GLU A 299 -38.73 -6.77 11.91
C GLU A 299 -39.81 -7.56 11.11
N GLU A 300 -40.31 -7.00 10.01
CA GLU A 300 -41.23 -7.67 9.09
C GLU A 300 -40.65 -8.99 8.55
N PHE A 301 -39.36 -8.99 8.20
CA PHE A 301 -38.67 -10.17 7.75
C PHE A 301 -38.58 -11.26 8.83
N MET A 302 -38.25 -10.84 10.06
CA MET A 302 -38.13 -11.74 11.22
C MET A 302 -39.46 -12.36 11.61
N GLU A 303 -40.55 -11.59 11.53
CA GLU A 303 -41.93 -12.12 11.73
C GLU A 303 -42.33 -13.15 10.66
N LEU A 304 -41.97 -12.88 9.40
CA LEU A 304 -42.37 -13.74 8.28
C LEU A 304 -41.51 -15.00 8.13
N TYR A 305 -40.20 -14.90 8.33
CA TYR A 305 -39.26 -15.98 8.00
C TYR A 305 -38.47 -16.49 9.22
N GLY A 306 -38.36 -15.72 10.28
CA GLY A 306 -37.52 -15.97 11.46
C GLY A 306 -36.03 -15.65 11.25
N PRO A 307 -35.23 -15.57 12.34
CA PRO A 307 -33.82 -15.16 12.32
C PRO A 307 -32.94 -16.13 11.53
N GLY A 308 -33.23 -17.42 11.54
CA GLY A 308 -32.48 -18.45 10.81
C GLY A 308 -32.58 -18.37 9.28
N ARG A 309 -33.19 -17.32 8.71
CA ARG A 309 -33.32 -17.09 7.26
C ARG A 309 -32.58 -15.82 6.81
N LEU A 310 -32.02 -15.05 7.72
CA LEU A 310 -31.25 -13.84 7.47
C LEU A 310 -29.75 -14.15 7.50
N ALA A 311 -29.01 -13.76 6.47
CA ALA A 311 -27.56 -13.85 6.42
C ALA A 311 -26.89 -12.49 6.62
N LEU A 312 -25.85 -12.44 7.43
CA LEU A 312 -24.96 -11.29 7.57
C LEU A 312 -23.66 -11.57 6.81
N ILE A 313 -23.31 -10.66 5.92
CA ILE A 313 -22.18 -10.89 5.02
C ILE A 313 -21.24 -9.70 5.07
N GLY A 314 -20.00 -9.94 5.54
CA GLY A 314 -18.87 -9.05 5.36
C GLY A 314 -18.00 -9.50 4.20
N SER A 315 -16.79 -8.93 4.10
CA SER A 315 -15.81 -9.35 3.10
C SER A 315 -14.37 -9.12 3.57
N PRO A 316 -13.38 -9.63 2.85
CA PRO A 316 -11.98 -9.28 3.08
C PRO A 316 -11.62 -7.79 2.88
N ARG A 317 -12.53 -6.97 2.31
CA ARG A 317 -12.37 -5.51 2.21
C ARG A 317 -12.77 -4.80 3.50
N LEU A 318 -13.66 -5.39 4.27
CA LEU A 318 -14.19 -4.80 5.50
C LEU A 318 -13.08 -4.69 6.55
N PRO A 319 -12.81 -3.51 7.11
CA PRO A 319 -11.89 -3.36 8.24
C PRO A 319 -12.30 -4.25 9.42
N LEU A 320 -11.31 -4.64 10.22
CA LEU A 320 -11.51 -5.57 11.35
C LEU A 320 -12.61 -5.11 12.31
N GLU A 321 -12.71 -3.80 12.55
CA GLU A 321 -13.74 -3.17 13.38
C GLU A 321 -15.16 -3.54 12.93
N GLY A 322 -15.41 -3.44 11.64
CA GLY A 322 -16.70 -3.81 11.03
C GLY A 322 -16.97 -5.30 11.13
N GLY A 323 -15.95 -6.13 10.92
CA GLY A 323 -16.05 -7.58 11.03
C GLY A 323 -16.38 -8.05 12.44
N VAL A 324 -15.71 -7.51 13.47
CA VAL A 324 -15.97 -7.82 14.89
C VAL A 324 -17.40 -7.48 15.29
N LEU A 325 -17.89 -6.30 14.88
CA LEU A 325 -19.26 -5.91 15.21
C LEU A 325 -20.31 -6.67 14.42
N LEU A 326 -20.00 -7.06 13.18
CA LEU A 326 -20.90 -7.89 12.37
C LEU A 326 -21.11 -9.27 13.03
N ALA A 327 -20.05 -9.85 13.58
CA ALA A 327 -20.16 -11.10 14.36
C ALA A 327 -21.00 -10.91 15.64
N ARG A 328 -20.83 -9.79 16.35
CA ARG A 328 -21.67 -9.45 17.52
C ARG A 328 -23.14 -9.29 17.12
N LEU A 329 -23.43 -8.62 16.01
CA LEU A 329 -24.79 -8.46 15.48
C LEU A 329 -25.42 -9.82 15.13
N ALA A 330 -24.64 -10.73 14.52
CA ALA A 330 -25.13 -12.09 14.19
C ALA A 330 -25.57 -12.84 15.46
N GLY A 331 -24.80 -12.77 16.53
CA GLY A 331 -25.16 -13.36 17.81
C GLY A 331 -26.42 -12.72 18.43
N LEU A 332 -26.57 -11.39 18.33
CA LEU A 332 -27.74 -10.67 18.86
C LEU A 332 -29.03 -11.02 18.08
N ILE A 333 -28.96 -11.08 16.76
CA ILE A 333 -30.10 -11.45 15.91
C ILE A 333 -30.42 -12.95 16.04
N GLY A 334 -29.45 -13.78 16.41
CA GLY A 334 -29.61 -15.24 16.49
C GLY A 334 -29.55 -15.93 15.14
N THR A 335 -28.79 -15.39 14.17
CA THR A 335 -28.54 -16.05 12.88
C THR A 335 -27.26 -16.86 12.91
N GLU A 336 -27.32 -18.05 12.28
CA GLU A 336 -26.14 -18.90 12.05
C GLU A 336 -25.38 -18.54 10.75
N TYR A 337 -25.96 -17.69 9.89
CA TYR A 337 -25.39 -17.33 8.59
C TYR A 337 -24.56 -16.05 8.69
N LEU A 338 -23.38 -16.16 9.29
CA LEU A 338 -22.35 -15.13 9.27
C LEU A 338 -21.25 -15.55 8.29
N CYS A 339 -21.03 -14.78 7.22
CA CYS A 339 -20.07 -15.08 6.17
C CYS A 339 -19.16 -13.90 5.87
N TYR A 340 -17.89 -14.18 5.55
CA TYR A 340 -16.93 -13.17 5.08
C TYR A 340 -16.40 -13.48 3.67
N PHE A 341 -16.81 -14.60 3.08
CA PHE A 341 -16.43 -15.02 1.74
C PHE A 341 -17.68 -15.52 1.02
N ALA A 342 -17.81 -15.15 -0.25
CA ALA A 342 -18.96 -15.58 -1.05
C ALA A 342 -18.89 -17.08 -1.39
N GLY A 343 -17.68 -17.61 -1.61
CA GLY A 343 -17.44 -19.02 -1.92
C GLY A 343 -17.10 -19.83 -0.68
N ARG A 344 -17.70 -21.02 -0.54
CA ARG A 344 -17.40 -21.95 0.55
C ARG A 344 -15.93 -22.35 0.55
N ASP A 345 -15.44 -22.82 -0.59
CA ASP A 345 -14.05 -23.32 -0.72
C ASP A 345 -13.01 -22.26 -0.40
N GLU A 346 -13.29 -20.99 -0.71
CA GLU A 346 -12.39 -19.88 -0.40
C GLU A 346 -12.32 -19.65 1.11
N GLY A 347 -13.46 -19.61 1.78
CA GLY A 347 -13.54 -19.44 3.23
C GLY A 347 -12.88 -20.59 3.99
N GLU A 348 -13.11 -21.83 3.56
CA GLU A 348 -12.48 -23.01 4.18
C GLU A 348 -10.96 -23.02 4.00
N ARG A 349 -10.46 -22.66 2.81
CA ARG A 349 -9.00 -22.52 2.55
C ARG A 349 -8.38 -21.44 3.42
N VAL A 350 -9.04 -20.29 3.54
CA VAL A 350 -8.54 -19.21 4.42
C VAL A 350 -8.52 -19.65 5.88
N ALA A 351 -9.59 -20.28 6.37
CA ALA A 351 -9.65 -20.76 7.76
C ALA A 351 -8.59 -21.82 8.06
N ALA A 352 -8.36 -22.76 7.14
CA ALA A 352 -7.30 -23.77 7.25
C ALA A 352 -5.91 -23.13 7.27
N ALA A 353 -5.64 -22.18 6.36
CA ALA A 353 -4.36 -21.46 6.31
C ALA A 353 -4.11 -20.64 7.60
N VAL A 354 -5.12 -19.91 8.09
CA VAL A 354 -5.02 -19.17 9.36
C VAL A 354 -4.74 -20.09 10.53
N SER A 355 -5.34 -21.28 10.56
CA SER A 355 -5.09 -22.27 11.62
C SER A 355 -3.66 -22.82 11.60
N LEU A 356 -3.11 -23.09 10.41
CA LEU A 356 -1.73 -23.55 10.25
C LEU A 356 -0.71 -22.48 10.63
N LEU A 357 -0.98 -21.23 10.34
CA LEU A 357 -0.09 -20.11 10.65
C LEU A 357 -0.05 -19.75 12.14
N ALA A 358 -1.07 -20.16 12.93
CA ALA A 358 -1.16 -19.86 14.37
C ALA A 358 0.01 -20.43 15.20
N ASP A 359 0.78 -21.38 14.67
CA ASP A 359 1.89 -22.04 15.37
C ASP A 359 3.26 -21.35 15.14
N GLY A 360 3.28 -20.08 14.75
CA GLY A 360 4.52 -19.30 14.60
C GLY A 360 5.33 -19.62 13.32
N ARG A 361 4.76 -20.36 12.40
CA ARG A 361 5.39 -20.76 11.13
C ARG A 361 5.22 -19.74 10.00
N THR A 362 4.70 -18.56 10.32
CA THR A 362 4.44 -17.51 9.34
C THR A 362 5.74 -16.87 8.85
N ALA A 363 5.89 -16.75 7.53
CA ALA A 363 6.95 -15.96 6.91
C ALA A 363 6.49 -14.56 6.60
N SER A 364 7.23 -13.57 7.04
CA SER A 364 7.06 -12.17 6.60
C SER A 364 7.72 -11.94 5.23
N MET A 365 7.40 -10.81 4.57
CA MET A 365 8.17 -10.38 3.38
C MET A 365 9.66 -10.15 3.70
N ALA A 366 9.99 -9.81 4.95
CA ALA A 366 11.38 -9.67 5.38
C ALA A 366 12.08 -11.03 5.47
N ASP A 367 11.38 -12.08 5.93
CA ASP A 367 11.90 -13.45 5.90
C ASP A 367 12.14 -13.92 4.47
N VAL A 368 11.18 -13.69 3.57
CA VAL A 368 11.33 -14.05 2.15
C VAL A 368 12.55 -13.37 1.53
N ARG A 369 12.77 -12.08 1.79
CA ARG A 369 13.97 -11.36 1.28
C ARG A 369 15.30 -11.97 1.75
N LYS A 370 15.31 -12.65 2.91
CA LYS A 370 16.49 -13.24 3.53
C LYS A 370 16.53 -14.77 3.41
N ALA A 371 15.56 -15.36 2.75
CA ALA A 371 15.48 -16.81 2.56
C ALA A 371 16.70 -17.34 1.78
N ASP A 372 17.12 -18.55 2.10
CA ASP A 372 18.15 -19.31 1.36
C ASP A 372 17.53 -20.32 0.39
N CYS A 373 16.21 -20.50 0.43
CA CYS A 373 15.38 -21.23 -0.52
C CYS A 373 13.97 -20.65 -0.55
N VAL A 374 13.41 -20.46 -1.74
CA VAL A 374 12.03 -20.01 -1.92
C VAL A 374 11.27 -21.01 -2.79
N VAL A 375 10.12 -21.46 -2.32
CA VAL A 375 9.19 -22.29 -3.07
C VAL A 375 7.92 -21.49 -3.34
N ILE A 376 7.47 -21.41 -4.57
CA ILE A 376 6.19 -20.83 -4.97
C ILE A 376 5.28 -21.97 -5.36
N LEU A 377 4.24 -22.20 -4.55
CA LEU A 377 3.31 -23.31 -4.70
C LEU A 377 1.97 -22.78 -5.23
N GLU A 378 1.64 -23.13 -6.46
CA GLU A 378 0.35 -22.84 -7.13
C GLU A 378 -0.16 -21.40 -6.93
N SER A 379 0.72 -20.40 -7.04
CA SER A 379 0.39 -18.99 -6.86
C SER A 379 0.88 -18.12 -8.01
N ASP A 380 0.05 -17.20 -8.49
CA ASP A 380 0.48 -16.11 -9.37
C ASP A 380 0.80 -14.86 -8.55
N LEU A 381 2.06 -14.71 -8.18
CA LEU A 381 2.52 -13.59 -7.35
C LEU A 381 2.30 -12.22 -8.00
N ARG A 382 2.15 -12.14 -9.34
CA ARG A 382 1.90 -10.87 -10.04
C ARG A 382 0.52 -10.33 -9.72
N ASP A 383 -0.45 -11.23 -9.58
CA ASP A 383 -1.84 -10.89 -9.25
C ASP A 383 -2.09 -10.91 -7.74
N GLU A 384 -1.69 -11.98 -7.05
CA GLU A 384 -2.00 -12.18 -5.63
C GLU A 384 -1.17 -11.27 -4.72
N GLY A 385 0.11 -11.02 -5.04
CA GLY A 385 0.99 -10.22 -4.19
C GLY A 385 2.25 -9.68 -4.89
N PRO A 386 2.16 -8.65 -5.75
CA PRO A 386 3.33 -8.19 -6.51
C PRO A 386 4.55 -7.85 -5.65
N MET A 387 4.36 -7.28 -4.46
CA MET A 387 5.48 -6.98 -3.57
C MET A 387 6.14 -8.24 -3.00
N MET A 388 5.41 -9.36 -2.89
CA MET A 388 5.99 -10.67 -2.56
C MET A 388 6.94 -11.15 -3.67
N LEU A 389 6.56 -10.98 -4.95
CA LEU A 389 7.44 -11.27 -6.08
C LEU A 389 8.74 -10.45 -6.01
N LEU A 390 8.64 -9.18 -5.61
CA LEU A 390 9.82 -8.33 -5.44
C LEU A 390 10.70 -8.81 -4.27
N ALA A 391 10.11 -9.37 -3.20
CA ALA A 391 10.85 -9.98 -2.09
C ALA A 391 11.56 -11.27 -2.52
N VAL A 392 10.90 -12.15 -3.28
CA VAL A 392 11.50 -13.36 -3.89
C VAL A 392 12.69 -13.00 -4.75
N ARG A 393 12.56 -11.94 -5.56
CA ARG A 393 13.68 -11.47 -6.37
C ARG A 393 14.91 -11.08 -5.54
N GLN A 394 14.72 -10.47 -4.36
CA GLN A 394 15.87 -10.14 -3.51
C GLN A 394 16.56 -11.40 -2.96
N ALA A 395 15.80 -12.42 -2.56
CA ALA A 395 16.36 -13.72 -2.16
C ALA A 395 17.15 -14.36 -3.33
N TRP A 396 16.56 -14.42 -4.51
CA TRP A 396 17.23 -14.93 -5.72
C TRP A 396 18.52 -14.17 -6.05
N ARG A 397 18.52 -12.85 -5.99
CA ARG A 397 19.73 -12.02 -6.17
C ARG A 397 20.81 -12.31 -5.14
N SER A 398 20.43 -12.77 -3.97
CA SER A 398 21.35 -13.18 -2.89
C SER A 398 21.82 -14.64 -3.03
N GLY A 399 21.40 -15.34 -4.11
CA GLY A 399 21.81 -16.70 -4.41
C GLY A 399 20.84 -17.81 -3.98
N ALA A 400 19.66 -17.47 -3.46
CA ALA A 400 18.65 -18.46 -3.10
C ALA A 400 18.04 -19.09 -4.36
N PRO A 401 17.95 -20.43 -4.48
CA PRO A 401 17.18 -21.07 -5.51
C PRO A 401 15.69 -20.79 -5.33
N VAL A 402 14.98 -20.63 -6.46
CA VAL A 402 13.54 -20.44 -6.52
C VAL A 402 12.91 -21.63 -7.23
N PHE A 403 12.00 -22.31 -6.56
CA PHE A 403 11.25 -23.43 -7.11
C PHE A 403 9.81 -23.01 -7.39
N LEU A 404 9.30 -23.40 -8.56
CA LEU A 404 7.89 -23.25 -8.96
C LEU A 404 7.27 -24.65 -8.94
N VAL A 405 6.25 -24.82 -8.12
CA VAL A 405 5.61 -26.13 -7.91
C VAL A 405 4.14 -26.08 -8.34
N GLY A 406 3.73 -27.09 -9.09
CA GLY A 406 2.36 -27.26 -9.52
C GLY A 406 1.96 -26.42 -10.74
N LYS A 407 0.64 -26.18 -10.91
CA LYS A 407 0.11 -25.36 -12.01
C LYS A 407 0.27 -23.88 -11.68
N HIS A 408 1.09 -23.19 -12.42
CA HIS A 408 1.35 -21.76 -12.25
C HIS A 408 1.39 -21.05 -13.61
N ALA A 409 1.06 -19.77 -13.62
CA ALA A 409 1.36 -18.94 -14.76
C ALA A 409 2.89 -18.80 -14.86
N PRO A 410 3.50 -18.95 -16.05
CA PRO A 410 4.96 -18.94 -16.17
C PRO A 410 5.51 -17.62 -15.64
N LEU A 411 6.15 -17.64 -14.48
CA LEU A 411 6.93 -16.53 -13.93
C LEU A 411 8.05 -16.10 -14.88
N ALA A 412 8.59 -17.04 -15.64
CA ALA A 412 9.60 -16.81 -16.67
C ALA A 412 9.11 -15.90 -17.82
N GLN A 413 7.80 -15.81 -18.05
CA GLN A 413 7.21 -14.91 -19.05
C GLN A 413 6.77 -13.56 -18.47
N ALA A 414 6.92 -13.34 -17.17
CA ALA A 414 6.75 -12.02 -16.60
C ALA A 414 7.96 -11.16 -16.98
N LEU A 415 7.95 -10.66 -18.19
CA LEU A 415 8.96 -9.82 -18.87
C LEU A 415 9.50 -8.65 -18.03
N ALA A 416 8.91 -8.41 -16.89
CA ALA A 416 9.19 -7.26 -16.07
C ALA A 416 9.91 -7.58 -14.75
N VAL A 417 10.14 -8.86 -14.41
CA VAL A 417 10.87 -9.26 -13.20
C VAL A 417 11.72 -10.48 -13.51
N SER A 418 12.99 -10.28 -13.78
CA SER A 418 13.94 -11.36 -14.13
C SER A 418 14.26 -12.21 -12.89
N ILE A 419 13.75 -13.44 -12.85
CA ILE A 419 14.06 -14.50 -11.89
C ILE A 419 14.22 -15.80 -12.66
N GLU A 420 15.30 -16.53 -12.40
CA GLU A 420 15.45 -17.91 -12.86
C GLU A 420 14.84 -18.84 -11.82
N ALA A 421 13.95 -19.72 -12.24
CA ALA A 421 13.27 -20.64 -11.36
C ALA A 421 13.32 -22.08 -11.90
N ILE A 422 13.30 -23.04 -10.98
CA ILE A 422 13.25 -24.48 -11.26
C ILE A 422 11.80 -24.92 -11.17
N GLU A 423 11.26 -25.47 -12.25
CA GLU A 423 9.87 -25.94 -12.31
C GLU A 423 9.81 -27.42 -11.85
N LEU A 424 8.89 -27.71 -10.93
CA LEU A 424 8.66 -29.05 -10.36
C LEU A 424 7.15 -29.35 -10.37
N SER A 425 6.81 -30.64 -10.32
CA SER A 425 5.41 -31.08 -10.33
C SER A 425 4.79 -31.12 -8.95
N ILE A 426 5.56 -31.53 -7.95
CA ILE A 426 5.11 -31.72 -6.56
C ILE A 426 6.14 -31.16 -5.58
N ILE A 427 5.68 -30.78 -4.39
CA ILE A 427 6.54 -30.13 -3.38
C ILE A 427 7.56 -31.07 -2.77
N GLU A 428 7.29 -32.36 -2.74
CA GLU A 428 8.17 -33.41 -2.22
C GLU A 428 9.50 -33.54 -3.01
N GLU A 429 9.55 -33.03 -4.24
CA GLU A 429 10.76 -32.97 -5.06
C GLU A 429 11.71 -31.85 -4.62
N VAL A 430 11.24 -30.87 -3.81
CA VAL A 430 12.07 -29.80 -3.30
C VAL A 430 12.86 -30.29 -2.09
N PRO A 431 14.19 -30.18 -2.07
CA PRO A 431 15.03 -30.65 -0.95
C PRO A 431 15.02 -29.65 0.23
N LEU A 432 13.84 -29.38 0.80
CA LEU A 432 13.68 -28.37 1.86
C LEU A 432 14.58 -28.59 3.07
N ALA A 433 14.87 -29.85 3.42
CA ALA A 433 15.64 -30.21 4.60
C ALA A 433 17.12 -29.75 4.58
N ILE A 434 17.66 -29.35 3.43
CA ILE A 434 19.05 -28.86 3.35
C ILE A 434 19.18 -27.34 3.55
N PHE A 435 18.06 -26.63 3.66
CA PHE A 435 18.02 -25.18 3.81
C PHE A 435 17.61 -24.79 5.23
N GLU A 436 18.27 -23.78 5.79
CA GLU A 436 18.00 -23.29 7.15
C GLU A 436 16.84 -22.30 7.22
N ARG A 437 16.64 -21.55 6.13
CA ARG A 437 15.66 -20.46 6.04
C ARG A 437 14.78 -20.62 4.81
N ALA A 438 14.29 -21.83 4.60
CA ALA A 438 13.35 -22.10 3.52
C ALA A 438 12.01 -21.42 3.75
N VAL A 439 11.44 -20.83 2.69
CA VAL A 439 10.11 -20.23 2.72
C VAL A 439 9.27 -20.81 1.59
N VAL A 440 8.06 -21.26 1.94
CA VAL A 440 7.03 -21.68 0.99
C VAL A 440 5.98 -20.59 0.87
N ILE A 441 5.74 -20.09 -0.35
CA ILE A 441 4.73 -19.08 -0.65
C ILE A 441 3.61 -19.76 -1.43
N CYS A 442 2.37 -19.64 -0.98
CA CYS A 442 1.21 -20.19 -1.66
C CYS A 442 0.01 -19.24 -1.61
N GLY A 443 -0.79 -19.25 -2.69
CA GLY A 443 -2.04 -18.53 -2.75
C GLY A 443 -3.20 -19.38 -2.21
N THR A 444 -4.17 -18.75 -1.58
CA THR A 444 -5.38 -19.44 -1.12
C THR A 444 -6.43 -19.58 -2.20
N ARG A 445 -6.26 -18.91 -3.36
CA ARG A 445 -7.22 -19.01 -4.49
C ARG A 445 -7.19 -20.39 -5.17
N ASN A 446 -6.01 -20.95 -5.36
CA ASN A 446 -5.80 -22.14 -6.18
C ASN A 446 -5.42 -23.38 -5.39
N ASN A 447 -5.06 -23.25 -4.11
CA ASN A 447 -4.64 -24.39 -3.31
C ASN A 447 -5.81 -25.18 -2.75
N PRO A 448 -5.91 -26.47 -3.03
CA PRO A 448 -6.85 -27.34 -2.34
C PRO A 448 -6.47 -27.51 -0.85
N PRO A 449 -7.42 -27.84 0.03
CA PRO A 449 -7.14 -28.13 1.45
C PRO A 449 -6.01 -29.14 1.67
N ALA A 450 -5.87 -30.13 0.78
CA ALA A 450 -4.81 -31.16 0.83
C ALA A 450 -3.39 -30.58 0.71
N ALA A 451 -3.18 -29.49 -0.04
CA ALA A 451 -1.87 -28.83 -0.11
C ALA A 451 -1.48 -28.19 1.23
N THR A 452 -2.44 -27.72 2.00
CA THR A 452 -2.22 -27.19 3.35
C THR A 452 -1.77 -28.29 4.31
N GLU A 453 -2.31 -29.51 4.18
CA GLU A 453 -1.90 -30.66 4.98
C GLU A 453 -0.47 -31.11 4.67
N SER A 454 -0.07 -31.14 3.39
CA SER A 454 1.33 -31.45 3.00
C SER A 454 2.32 -30.46 3.59
N LEU A 455 1.97 -29.17 3.67
CA LEU A 455 2.82 -28.13 4.27
C LEU A 455 2.94 -28.26 5.79
N ALA A 456 1.97 -28.86 6.48
CA ALA A 456 2.02 -29.08 7.92
C ALA A 456 3.23 -29.96 8.34
N HIS A 457 3.73 -30.81 7.45
CA HIS A 457 4.84 -31.71 7.68
C HIS A 457 6.21 -31.14 7.33
N THR A 458 6.30 -29.87 6.91
CA THR A 458 7.57 -29.21 6.60
C THR A 458 8.01 -28.30 7.74
N ASP A 459 9.33 -28.10 7.94
CA ASP A 459 9.90 -27.13 8.89
C ASP A 459 10.04 -25.73 8.29
N ALA A 460 9.71 -25.54 7.01
CA ALA A 460 9.77 -24.28 6.32
C ALA A 460 8.75 -23.27 6.88
N LYS A 461 9.12 -22.00 6.89
CA LYS A 461 8.14 -20.93 7.12
C LYS A 461 7.20 -20.82 5.93
N ILE A 462 5.95 -20.42 6.18
CA ILE A 462 4.90 -20.37 5.17
C ILE A 462 4.34 -18.95 5.05
N ALA A 463 4.18 -18.49 3.83
CA ALA A 463 3.47 -17.26 3.49
C ALA A 463 2.24 -17.60 2.65
N TYR A 464 1.04 -17.49 3.22
CA TYR A 464 -0.20 -17.59 2.46
C TYR A 464 -0.61 -16.22 1.92
N LEU A 465 -0.91 -16.12 0.63
CA LEU A 465 -1.48 -14.94 0.01
C LEU A 465 -3.00 -15.06 0.02
N PHE A 466 -3.65 -14.20 0.78
CA PHE A 466 -5.10 -14.22 0.97
C PHE A 466 -5.81 -13.26 -0.01
N PRO A 467 -7.10 -13.49 -0.31
CA PRO A 467 -7.87 -12.67 -1.23
C PRO A 467 -8.40 -11.40 -0.54
N GLY A 468 -7.60 -10.35 -0.49
CA GLY A 468 -8.01 -9.03 0.03
C GLY A 468 -7.26 -8.59 1.29
N PRO A 469 -7.37 -7.31 1.66
CA PRO A 469 -6.49 -6.67 2.63
C PRO A 469 -6.67 -7.18 4.07
N ASN A 470 -7.88 -7.61 4.44
CA ASN A 470 -8.23 -8.10 5.77
C ASN A 470 -8.71 -9.55 5.78
N ALA A 471 -8.36 -10.34 4.75
CA ALA A 471 -8.82 -11.74 4.66
C ALA A 471 -8.33 -12.60 5.82
N PHE A 472 -7.14 -12.32 6.35
CA PHE A 472 -6.64 -12.98 7.55
C PHE A 472 -7.52 -12.65 8.78
N GLY A 473 -7.86 -11.37 8.99
CA GLY A 473 -8.78 -10.95 10.06
C GLY A 473 -10.15 -11.59 9.94
N ALA A 474 -10.70 -11.67 8.72
CA ALA A 474 -11.93 -12.38 8.43
C ALA A 474 -11.82 -13.89 8.76
N GLY A 475 -10.69 -14.52 8.42
CA GLY A 475 -10.41 -15.92 8.75
C GLY A 475 -10.34 -16.19 10.27
N LEU A 476 -9.78 -15.26 11.04
CA LEU A 476 -9.81 -15.33 12.51
C LEU A 476 -11.24 -15.28 13.07
N LEU A 477 -12.08 -14.40 12.54
CA LEU A 477 -13.48 -14.29 12.94
C LEU A 477 -14.29 -15.54 12.54
N MET A 478 -14.02 -16.11 11.37
CA MET A 478 -14.64 -17.39 10.96
C MET A 478 -14.24 -18.55 11.86
N LYS A 479 -12.99 -18.59 12.34
CA LYS A 479 -12.55 -19.62 13.28
C LYS A 479 -13.31 -19.54 14.60
N GLU A 480 -13.72 -18.35 15.03
CA GLU A 480 -14.51 -18.14 16.27
C GLU A 480 -15.99 -18.50 16.10
N HIS A 481 -16.57 -18.13 14.97
CA HIS A 481 -18.02 -18.18 14.75
C HIS A 481 -18.46 -19.29 13.78
N GLY A 482 -17.51 -20.07 13.22
CA GLY A 482 -17.78 -21.11 12.22
C GLY A 482 -17.79 -20.58 10.78
N ALA A 483 -17.49 -21.47 9.84
CA ALA A 483 -17.58 -21.18 8.41
C ALA A 483 -18.94 -21.64 7.88
N VAL A 484 -19.66 -20.74 7.22
CA VAL A 484 -20.97 -21.07 6.65
C VAL A 484 -20.93 -21.01 5.13
N ALA A 485 -21.50 -22.02 4.49
CA ALA A 485 -21.64 -22.10 3.04
C ALA A 485 -22.82 -21.27 2.55
N LEU A 486 -22.62 -19.97 2.30
CA LEU A 486 -23.67 -19.07 1.81
C LEU A 486 -24.30 -19.61 0.51
N ALA A 487 -23.50 -20.08 -0.44
CA ALA A 487 -23.98 -20.59 -1.72
C ALA A 487 -24.97 -21.75 -1.57
N GLU A 488 -24.67 -22.71 -0.68
CA GLU A 488 -25.58 -23.84 -0.39
C GLU A 488 -26.84 -23.37 0.34
N ALA A 489 -26.72 -22.45 1.29
CA ALA A 489 -27.84 -21.91 2.04
C ALA A 489 -28.82 -21.13 1.15
N VAL A 490 -28.29 -20.36 0.19
CA VAL A 490 -29.10 -19.66 -0.82
C VAL A 490 -29.73 -20.66 -1.79
N ALA A 491 -28.95 -21.58 -2.35
CA ALA A 491 -29.44 -22.59 -3.31
C ALA A 491 -30.54 -23.49 -2.74
N SER A 492 -30.45 -23.86 -1.45
CA SER A 492 -31.48 -24.64 -0.75
C SER A 492 -32.70 -23.80 -0.32
N GLY A 493 -32.72 -22.50 -0.58
CA GLY A 493 -33.77 -21.57 -0.17
C GLY A 493 -33.84 -21.33 1.33
N ARG A 494 -32.80 -21.70 2.09
CA ARG A 494 -32.73 -21.44 3.54
C ARG A 494 -32.50 -19.95 3.84
N VAL A 495 -31.66 -19.25 3.06
CA VAL A 495 -31.49 -17.82 3.15
C VAL A 495 -32.52 -17.10 2.29
N LYS A 496 -33.24 -16.15 2.88
CA LYS A 496 -34.25 -15.29 2.26
C LYS A 496 -33.95 -13.80 2.37
N GLY A 497 -33.04 -13.43 3.26
CA GLY A 497 -32.60 -12.06 3.44
C GLY A 497 -31.09 -11.97 3.60
N ILE A 498 -30.49 -10.88 3.12
CA ILE A 498 -29.06 -10.59 3.24
C ILE A 498 -28.87 -9.16 3.73
N ILE A 499 -28.03 -8.99 4.73
CA ILE A 499 -27.41 -7.71 5.09
C ILE A 499 -25.93 -7.81 4.72
N ALA A 500 -25.52 -7.12 3.67
CA ALA A 500 -24.16 -7.11 3.16
C ALA A 500 -23.43 -5.84 3.60
N VAL A 501 -22.24 -6.00 4.19
CA VAL A 501 -21.40 -4.88 4.66
C VAL A 501 -20.06 -4.95 3.92
N GLU A 502 -19.84 -4.01 3.01
CA GLU A 502 -18.68 -3.93 2.12
C GLU A 502 -18.40 -5.25 1.39
N ALA A 503 -19.46 -5.95 0.98
CA ALA A 503 -19.37 -7.25 0.33
C ALA A 503 -19.96 -7.22 -1.08
N ASP A 504 -19.19 -7.73 -2.04
CA ASP A 504 -19.65 -7.95 -3.42
C ASP A 504 -20.05 -9.41 -3.58
N ILE A 505 -21.37 -9.66 -3.67
CA ILE A 505 -21.95 -10.99 -3.75
C ILE A 505 -22.28 -11.26 -5.21
N PRO A 506 -21.86 -12.42 -5.76
CA PRO A 506 -22.18 -12.79 -7.13
C PRO A 506 -23.67 -12.72 -7.43
N GLU A 507 -24.04 -12.18 -8.60
CA GLU A 507 -25.45 -12.02 -9.04
C GLU A 507 -26.25 -13.33 -8.94
N ALA A 508 -25.63 -14.44 -9.29
CA ALA A 508 -26.24 -15.76 -9.22
C ALA A 508 -26.72 -16.14 -7.80
N LEU A 509 -26.05 -15.67 -6.77
CA LEU A 509 -26.45 -15.88 -5.36
C LEU A 509 -27.55 -14.89 -4.94
N LEU A 510 -27.55 -13.68 -5.47
CA LEU A 510 -28.56 -12.67 -5.15
C LEU A 510 -29.91 -12.94 -5.81
N ALA A 511 -29.94 -13.61 -6.97
CA ALA A 511 -31.13 -13.83 -7.76
C ALA A 511 -32.26 -14.56 -7.00
N GLY A 512 -31.92 -15.39 -6.01
CA GLY A 512 -32.88 -16.15 -5.19
C GLY A 512 -33.24 -15.48 -3.85
N VAL A 513 -32.74 -14.29 -3.57
CA VAL A 513 -32.88 -13.61 -2.27
C VAL A 513 -33.80 -12.39 -2.42
N PRO A 514 -35.04 -12.43 -1.84
CA PRO A 514 -36.00 -11.35 -2.00
C PRO A 514 -35.66 -10.06 -1.19
N PHE A 515 -34.86 -10.15 -0.14
CA PHE A 515 -34.54 -9.02 0.70
C PHE A 515 -33.02 -8.82 0.81
N VAL A 516 -32.53 -7.66 0.35
CA VAL A 516 -31.10 -7.30 0.39
C VAL A 516 -30.92 -5.87 0.90
N VAL A 517 -30.13 -5.72 1.95
CA VAL A 517 -29.60 -4.45 2.45
C VAL A 517 -28.10 -4.42 2.14
N ALA A 518 -27.61 -3.37 1.51
CA ALA A 518 -26.19 -3.18 1.19
C ALA A 518 -25.63 -1.93 1.85
N ALA A 519 -24.60 -2.12 2.67
CA ALA A 519 -23.78 -1.02 3.20
C ALA A 519 -22.42 -1.08 2.52
N ASP A 520 -22.14 -0.21 1.54
CA ASP A 520 -20.90 -0.25 0.75
C ASP A 520 -20.51 1.13 0.24
N TRP A 521 -19.23 1.32 -0.01
CA TRP A 521 -18.70 2.50 -0.69
C TRP A 521 -18.41 2.25 -2.19
N LEU A 522 -18.44 1.01 -2.65
CA LEU A 522 -18.29 0.65 -4.06
C LEU A 522 -19.65 0.43 -4.73
N PRO A 523 -19.79 0.75 -6.02
CA PRO A 523 -21.01 0.47 -6.80
C PRO A 523 -21.06 -0.99 -7.27
N THR A 524 -21.09 -1.92 -6.30
CA THR A 524 -21.06 -3.37 -6.53
C THR A 524 -22.40 -3.88 -7.09
N GLU A 525 -22.43 -5.16 -7.54
CA GLU A 525 -23.69 -5.80 -7.92
C GLU A 525 -24.66 -5.91 -6.73
N THR A 526 -24.13 -6.15 -5.54
CA THR A 526 -24.92 -6.17 -4.31
C THR A 526 -25.63 -4.84 -4.08
N VAL A 527 -24.93 -3.71 -4.27
CA VAL A 527 -25.53 -2.36 -4.16
C VAL A 527 -26.62 -2.14 -5.21
N ARG A 528 -26.41 -2.58 -6.45
CA ARG A 528 -27.42 -2.42 -7.53
C ARG A 528 -28.70 -3.22 -7.28
N ARG A 529 -28.61 -4.33 -6.57
CA ARG A 529 -29.75 -5.23 -6.27
C ARG A 529 -30.44 -4.93 -4.94
N ALA A 530 -29.82 -4.14 -4.07
CA ALA A 530 -30.35 -3.88 -2.74
C ALA A 530 -31.58 -2.98 -2.76
N GLN A 531 -32.57 -3.29 -1.93
CA GLN A 531 -33.71 -2.43 -1.66
C GLN A 531 -33.32 -1.25 -0.76
N ILE A 532 -32.32 -1.44 0.11
CA ILE A 532 -31.78 -0.39 0.95
C ILE A 532 -30.28 -0.32 0.74
N VAL A 533 -29.79 0.87 0.37
CA VAL A 533 -28.37 1.17 0.20
C VAL A 533 -27.93 2.18 1.22
N LEU A 534 -26.89 1.85 1.97
CA LEU A 534 -26.29 2.68 3.01
C LEU A 534 -24.84 2.96 2.64
N PRO A 535 -24.50 4.20 2.28
CA PRO A 535 -23.17 4.52 1.78
C PRO A 535 -22.13 4.50 2.90
N THR A 536 -21.12 3.64 2.81
CA THR A 536 -20.00 3.64 3.76
C THR A 536 -18.86 4.57 3.30
N ALA A 537 -18.00 4.92 4.23
CA ALA A 537 -16.78 5.69 3.96
C ALA A 537 -15.70 4.80 3.35
N ALA A 538 -15.06 5.24 2.27
CA ALA A 538 -13.88 4.56 1.74
C ALA A 538 -12.70 4.62 2.70
N TRP A 539 -11.75 3.73 2.55
CA TRP A 539 -10.56 3.61 3.41
C TRP A 539 -9.76 4.92 3.59
N VAL A 540 -9.80 5.86 2.65
CA VAL A 540 -9.19 7.20 2.79
C VAL A 540 -10.08 8.22 3.53
N GLU A 541 -11.34 7.88 3.74
CA GLU A 541 -12.35 8.73 4.39
C GLU A 541 -12.62 8.34 5.85
N THR A 542 -11.97 7.28 6.33
CA THR A 542 -12.15 6.74 7.69
C THR A 542 -10.85 6.21 8.28
N ASP A 543 -10.82 5.98 9.56
CA ASP A 543 -9.82 5.14 10.23
C ASP A 543 -10.27 3.67 10.17
N GLY A 544 -9.31 2.74 10.22
CA GLY A 544 -9.60 1.31 10.28
C GLY A 544 -8.33 0.48 10.47
N THR A 545 -8.52 -0.83 10.65
CA THR A 545 -7.44 -1.81 10.86
C THR A 545 -7.56 -2.96 9.87
N TYR A 546 -6.46 -3.30 9.20
CA TYR A 546 -6.32 -4.52 8.43
C TYR A 546 -5.36 -5.49 9.10
N VAL A 547 -5.64 -6.79 8.97
CA VAL A 547 -4.74 -7.85 9.40
C VAL A 547 -4.11 -8.48 8.16
N THR A 548 -2.79 -8.31 8.03
CA THR A 548 -2.02 -8.77 6.87
C THR A 548 -1.92 -10.29 6.81
N PHE A 549 -1.41 -10.80 5.71
CA PHE A 549 -1.19 -12.24 5.47
C PHE A 549 -0.32 -12.92 6.56
N GLU A 550 0.52 -12.18 7.25
CA GLU A 550 1.37 -12.67 8.34
C GLU A 550 0.74 -12.54 9.73
N GLY A 551 -0.53 -12.15 9.82
CA GLY A 551 -1.20 -11.91 11.10
C GLY A 551 -0.86 -10.58 11.78
N ARG A 552 -0.28 -9.64 11.06
CA ARG A 552 0.08 -8.31 11.56
C ARG A 552 -1.12 -7.36 11.43
N ALA A 553 -1.64 -6.89 12.55
CA ALA A 553 -2.63 -5.82 12.58
C ALA A 553 -1.96 -4.47 12.33
N GLN A 554 -2.43 -3.73 11.33
CA GLN A 554 -1.95 -2.40 10.97
C GLN A 554 -3.12 -1.42 10.88
N ARG A 555 -2.95 -0.24 11.45
CA ARG A 555 -3.97 0.81 11.43
C ARG A 555 -3.71 1.78 10.29
N PHE A 556 -4.76 2.17 9.60
CA PHE A 556 -4.76 3.28 8.65
C PHE A 556 -5.61 4.44 9.16
N ARG A 557 -5.24 5.66 8.76
CA ARG A 557 -5.94 6.88 9.17
C ARG A 557 -6.69 7.51 8.03
N LYS A 558 -7.73 8.22 8.40
CA LYS A 558 -8.48 9.11 7.53
C LYS A 558 -7.54 10.15 6.89
N VAL A 559 -7.59 10.24 5.56
CA VAL A 559 -6.79 11.16 4.76
C VAL A 559 -7.58 12.41 4.40
N MET A 560 -8.84 12.24 4.01
CA MET A 560 -9.67 13.35 3.51
C MET A 560 -11.09 13.32 4.11
N ALA A 561 -11.75 14.47 4.06
CA ALA A 561 -13.17 14.54 4.42
C ALA A 561 -14.03 13.83 3.37
N SER A 562 -15.10 13.16 3.84
CA SER A 562 -16.11 12.55 2.98
C SER A 562 -16.89 13.62 2.18
N GLY A 563 -17.50 13.19 1.09
CA GLY A 563 -18.36 14.02 0.26
C GLY A 563 -17.98 14.01 -1.22
N LEU A 564 -18.81 14.65 -2.04
CA LEU A 564 -18.50 14.81 -3.46
C LEU A 564 -17.24 15.65 -3.65
N PRO A 565 -16.43 15.36 -4.66
CA PRO A 565 -15.29 16.19 -5.04
C PRO A 565 -15.72 17.65 -5.21
N ILE A 566 -14.98 18.59 -4.63
CA ILE A 566 -15.34 20.01 -4.68
C ILE A 566 -15.25 20.53 -6.11
N ARG A 567 -14.32 20.02 -6.92
CA ARG A 567 -14.27 20.27 -8.35
C ARG A 567 -15.39 19.50 -9.04
N GLY A 568 -16.22 20.19 -9.80
CA GLY A 568 -17.32 19.57 -10.54
C GLY A 568 -18.61 19.39 -9.75
N LEU A 569 -18.72 19.95 -8.54
CA LEU A 569 -20.02 20.04 -7.88
C LEU A 569 -21.02 20.75 -8.80
N PRO A 570 -22.24 20.20 -9.00
CA PRO A 570 -23.31 20.90 -9.71
C PRO A 570 -23.56 22.28 -9.12
N ALA A 571 -23.97 23.24 -9.95
CA ALA A 571 -24.20 24.62 -9.54
C ALA A 571 -25.16 24.77 -8.34
N ARG A 572 -26.12 23.84 -8.19
CA ARG A 572 -27.04 23.78 -7.04
C ARG A 572 -26.36 23.66 -5.66
N TYR A 573 -25.11 23.21 -5.62
CA TYR A 573 -24.34 23.07 -4.38
C TYR A 573 -23.37 24.24 -4.12
N HIS A 574 -23.33 25.22 -5.00
CA HIS A 574 -22.61 26.47 -4.77
C HIS A 574 -23.46 27.41 -3.92
N ALA A 575 -22.81 28.21 -3.11
CA ALA A 575 -23.43 29.00 -2.04
C ALA A 575 -24.48 30.06 -2.48
N SER A 576 -24.72 30.26 -3.75
CA SER A 576 -25.77 31.12 -4.23
C SER A 576 -26.24 30.69 -5.63
N PRO A 577 -27.55 30.42 -5.82
CA PRO A 577 -28.10 30.06 -7.12
C PRO A 577 -27.90 31.13 -8.18
N ASP A 578 -27.81 32.40 -7.75
CA ASP A 578 -27.77 33.57 -8.62
C ASP A 578 -26.34 34.04 -8.94
N LYS A 579 -25.31 33.35 -8.43
CA LYS A 579 -23.92 33.71 -8.70
C LYS A 579 -23.23 32.60 -9.50
N PRO A 580 -22.41 32.99 -10.51
CA PRO A 580 -21.60 31.99 -11.20
C PRO A 580 -20.74 31.23 -10.20
N ALA A 581 -20.48 29.96 -10.50
CA ALA A 581 -19.62 29.10 -9.68
C ALA A 581 -18.29 29.82 -9.42
N PRO A 582 -17.83 29.90 -8.17
CA PRO A 582 -16.58 30.56 -7.84
C PRO A 582 -15.41 29.87 -8.57
N LEU A 583 -14.50 30.68 -9.12
CA LEU A 583 -13.28 30.19 -9.78
C LEU A 583 -12.42 29.33 -8.81
N HIS A 584 -12.57 29.58 -7.50
CA HIS A 584 -11.89 28.81 -6.45
C HIS A 584 -12.94 28.22 -5.52
N PRO A 585 -12.88 26.91 -5.23
CA PRO A 585 -13.75 26.27 -4.25
C PRO A 585 -13.63 26.95 -2.88
N PRO A 586 -14.74 27.16 -2.16
CA PRO A 586 -14.68 27.72 -0.82
C PRO A 586 -13.85 26.84 0.12
N ARG A 587 -13.03 27.46 0.93
CA ARG A 587 -12.18 26.76 1.92
C ARG A 587 -12.97 26.20 3.10
N VAL A 588 -14.21 26.66 3.26
CA VAL A 588 -15.04 26.26 4.41
C VAL A 588 -16.22 25.49 3.93
N HIS A 589 -16.40 24.45 4.43
CA HIS A 589 -17.10 23.62 4.02
C HIS A 589 -17.60 22.50 4.19
N ARG A 590 -17.74 22.06 4.93
CA ARG A 590 -17.58 20.76 4.79
C ARG A 590 -18.62 19.89 5.40
N SER A 591 -19.37 20.31 6.40
CA SER A 591 -20.39 19.57 7.14
C SER A 591 -21.73 19.42 6.39
N VAL A 592 -21.96 20.22 5.36
CA VAL A 592 -23.22 20.20 4.57
C VAL A 592 -23.01 19.85 3.11
N SER A 593 -21.93 19.17 2.78
CA SER A 593 -21.69 18.77 1.41
C SER A 593 -22.42 17.46 1.08
N PRO A 594 -22.98 17.33 -0.11
CA PRO A 594 -23.57 16.06 -0.55
C PRO A 594 -22.60 14.90 -0.41
N GLY A 595 -23.08 13.80 0.19
CA GLY A 595 -22.24 12.67 0.53
C GLY A 595 -21.21 12.94 1.64
N GLY A 596 -21.34 14.04 2.41
CA GLY A 596 -20.48 14.36 3.56
C GLY A 596 -20.79 13.54 4.80
N GLU A 597 -21.91 12.86 4.84
CA GLU A 597 -22.37 12.04 5.96
C GLU A 597 -22.01 10.55 5.82
N LEU A 598 -21.02 10.21 4.97
CA LEU A 598 -20.55 8.84 4.87
C LEU A 598 -20.03 8.35 6.22
N ARG A 599 -20.44 7.15 6.61
CA ARG A 599 -20.10 6.56 7.89
C ARG A 599 -19.13 5.40 7.72
N PRO A 600 -18.16 5.19 8.64
CA PRO A 600 -17.41 3.95 8.66
C PRO A 600 -18.36 2.75 8.75
N ALA A 601 -18.07 1.66 8.07
CA ALA A 601 -18.91 0.47 8.05
C ALA A 601 -19.25 -0.04 9.46
N TRP A 602 -18.27 -0.04 10.39
CA TRP A 602 -18.50 -0.45 11.76
C TRP A 602 -19.56 0.39 12.50
N ARG A 603 -19.68 1.69 12.17
CA ARG A 603 -20.63 2.58 12.81
C ARG A 603 -22.08 2.26 12.41
N PHE A 604 -22.30 1.92 11.15
CA PHE A 604 -23.57 1.39 10.69
C PHE A 604 -23.96 0.12 11.47
N VAL A 605 -23.03 -0.85 11.58
CA VAL A 605 -23.28 -2.09 12.31
C VAL A 605 -23.55 -1.82 13.79
N ALA A 606 -22.84 -0.86 14.41
CA ALA A 606 -23.07 -0.42 15.79
C ALA A 606 -24.49 0.13 16.00
N GLU A 607 -24.96 0.97 15.07
CA GLU A 607 -26.33 1.52 15.14
C GLU A 607 -27.41 0.44 14.97
N LEU A 608 -27.15 -0.60 14.17
CA LEU A 608 -28.05 -1.76 14.10
C LEU A 608 -28.06 -2.56 15.42
N ILE A 609 -26.90 -2.76 16.05
CA ILE A 609 -26.80 -3.43 17.35
C ILE A 609 -27.67 -2.71 18.39
N GLU A 610 -27.53 -1.38 18.50
CA GLU A 610 -28.31 -0.57 19.42
C GLU A 610 -29.81 -0.67 19.17
N ARG A 611 -30.24 -0.62 17.91
CA ARG A 611 -31.66 -0.71 17.51
C ARG A 611 -32.25 -2.12 17.70
N CYS A 612 -31.43 -3.16 17.60
CA CYS A 612 -31.83 -4.53 17.93
C CYS A 612 -31.84 -4.82 19.44
N GLY A 613 -31.72 -3.80 20.30
CA GLY A 613 -31.77 -3.93 21.75
C GLY A 613 -30.44 -4.29 22.42
N GLY A 614 -29.33 -4.23 21.70
CA GLY A 614 -27.99 -4.35 22.28
C GLY A 614 -27.50 -3.05 22.91
N ASP A 615 -26.44 -3.15 23.72
CA ASP A 615 -25.81 -1.98 24.35
C ASP A 615 -25.20 -1.05 23.29
N ALA A 616 -25.23 0.26 23.58
CA ALA A 616 -24.61 1.29 22.77
C ALA A 616 -23.11 1.02 22.52
N VAL A 617 -22.71 1.06 21.25
CA VAL A 617 -21.35 0.77 20.83
C VAL A 617 -20.61 2.06 20.53
N THR A 618 -19.83 2.54 21.48
CA THR A 618 -18.97 3.72 21.30
C THR A 618 -17.58 3.37 20.76
N GLU A 619 -17.17 2.11 20.87
CA GLU A 619 -15.86 1.60 20.52
C GLU A 619 -15.99 0.25 19.81
N PRO A 620 -15.41 0.07 18.61
CA PRO A 620 -15.58 -1.15 17.82
C PRO A 620 -14.86 -2.38 18.38
N PHE A 621 -13.75 -2.19 19.10
CA PHE A 621 -13.00 -3.28 19.65
C PHE A 621 -13.48 -3.68 21.05
N VAL A 622 -13.94 -4.92 21.18
CA VAL A 622 -14.45 -5.52 22.42
C VAL A 622 -13.73 -6.85 22.70
N GLY A 623 -13.71 -7.26 23.97
CA GLY A 623 -13.09 -8.52 24.40
C GLY A 623 -11.59 -8.58 24.04
N ARG A 624 -11.15 -9.68 23.43
CA ARG A 624 -9.73 -9.86 23.05
C ARG A 624 -9.21 -8.79 22.08
N TRP A 625 -10.06 -8.12 21.32
CA TRP A 625 -9.66 -7.09 20.36
C TRP A 625 -9.36 -5.73 20.99
N GLU A 626 -9.67 -5.53 22.28
CA GLU A 626 -9.49 -4.23 22.97
C GLU A 626 -8.07 -3.68 22.91
N ARG A 627 -7.08 -4.55 22.87
CA ARG A 627 -5.68 -4.13 22.80
C ARG A 627 -5.29 -3.50 21.46
N LEU A 628 -6.11 -3.59 20.45
CA LEU A 628 -5.90 -2.89 19.17
C LEU A 628 -6.37 -1.43 19.20
N ARG A 629 -7.02 -0.97 20.28
CA ARG A 629 -7.53 0.40 20.40
C ARG A 629 -6.44 1.47 20.28
N GLY A 630 -5.26 1.22 20.82
CA GLY A 630 -4.13 2.14 20.81
C GLY A 630 -3.11 1.91 19.72
N LEU A 631 -3.42 1.12 18.69
CA LEU A 631 -2.48 0.77 17.63
C LEU A 631 -1.98 2.01 16.90
N ASP A 632 -0.64 2.21 16.89
CA ASP A 632 0.01 3.32 16.22
C ASP A 632 -0.04 3.14 14.69
N PRO A 633 -0.68 4.05 13.94
CA PRO A 633 -0.73 3.98 12.49
C PRO A 633 0.61 4.27 11.81
N GLU A 634 1.58 4.90 12.50
CA GLU A 634 2.93 5.13 11.99
C GLU A 634 3.89 3.98 12.33
N GLY A 635 3.51 3.11 13.27
CA GLY A 635 4.30 1.98 13.72
C GLY A 635 4.34 0.81 12.73
N GLU A 636 5.12 -0.21 13.11
CA GLU A 636 5.26 -1.44 12.32
C GLU A 636 4.02 -2.35 12.35
N GLY A 637 3.02 -2.06 13.17
CA GLY A 637 1.88 -2.92 13.46
C GLY A 637 2.15 -3.92 14.59
N VAL A 638 1.14 -4.69 14.96
CA VAL A 638 1.17 -5.66 16.06
C VAL A 638 0.84 -7.06 15.55
N MET A 639 1.67 -8.04 15.87
CA MET A 639 1.43 -9.44 15.51
C MET A 639 0.32 -10.04 16.36
N LEU A 640 -0.67 -10.66 15.72
CA LEU A 640 -1.82 -11.25 16.43
C LEU A 640 -1.53 -12.64 17.02
N TRP A 641 -0.37 -13.22 16.74
CA TRP A 641 0.02 -14.50 17.34
C TRP A 641 0.46 -14.41 18.80
N GLU A 642 0.83 -13.24 19.23
CA GLU A 642 1.25 -12.96 20.61
C GLU A 642 0.05 -12.81 21.57
N PHE A 643 -1.11 -13.33 21.13
CA PHE A 643 -2.36 -13.19 21.86
C PHE A 643 -2.90 -14.51 22.39
#